data_9c5b9b1a3b41124f02fb18f37022581c
#
_entry.id   9c5b9b1a3b41124f02fb18f37022581c
#
_cell.length_a   1.000
_cell.length_b   1.000
_cell.length_c   1.000
_cell.angle_alpha   90.00
_cell.angle_beta   90.00
_cell.angle_gamma   90.00
#
_symmetry.space_group_name_H-M   'P 1'
#
loop_
_entity.id
_entity.type
_entity.pdbx_description
1 polymer ?
#
loop_
_entity_poly.entity_id
_entity_poly.type
_entity_poly.pdbx_seq_one_letter_code
_entity_poly.pdbx_strand_id
1 'polypeptide(L)'
;MPDPESLAAEIVAVRWRADDGGFAVLVGVPEDGDEEFVLTGPIAHLHEGDSVELTGAWRDHPKFGRQLHVEQVKVGAPASTDALVTLLESVKHVGPKGAEWLLERHGSEVLEIVDRDPGTRLREVPGIGKAKLAAAIASWQQQAGGRALRMLLAEHDVPAAVAARVHKALGGGALALLNEDPYALAKVDGIAFATADAVARALGTPADAPERIHAALAHVVRAAEQDGHCFLPRAELLPRAARLLELPADVVAAHVEDAEDLVLDGDRVLEARMDRTERRLAERVRELADAPPTLDVDVPDAPPEDGDAPPTATQWRAVQLAAENRLTILTGLPGTGKTATMRALVDLLVKQSRTVKLCAPTGKAARRLSEVTGAEATTIHRLLEYVPGEGFARDADDPLTGVDLLVVDEASMLDVRLAAALLSAVGPRTHVLLVGDVDQLAPVGPGRVLEDLIASGVVPQTKLVEVFRQAARSLIIRAAHAIDRGESPPTQAGADDIRDFFLIERDDPQRVFAEVVSLAIKRLPKHYELDPVSDLQVLVPMHKGPAGIDAFNETLRAELNPSGRDVKGTQFRLGDRIMQTRNNHERQFYNGEIGVIAANDPARGTLTIVGDDGRRITLDANEAGTLRLAYACSVHKMQGSQAPAIVIALARGHAPMLTRNLVYTAVTRSQQVCVVVAERGALPTALGRVDASRRNTRLVELVS
;
A
#
# COMPACT_ATOMS: atom_id res chain seq x y z
N MET A 1 33.51 -1.31 5.02
CA MET A 1 32.77 -0.03 5.14
C MET A 1 33.70 0.87 5.93
N PRO A 2 33.83 2.19 5.62
CA PRO A 2 34.53 3.08 6.51
C PRO A 2 33.85 3.09 7.88
N ASP A 3 34.63 3.18 8.94
CA ASP A 3 34.10 3.26 10.30
C ASP A 3 33.24 4.53 10.44
N PRO A 4 32.12 4.47 11.17
CA PRO A 4 31.27 5.64 11.37
C PRO A 4 32.03 6.71 12.19
N GLU A 5 32.05 7.92 11.67
CA GLU A 5 32.60 9.10 12.37
C GLU A 5 31.47 9.83 13.10
N SER A 6 31.76 10.34 14.30
CA SER A 6 30.88 11.24 15.05
C SER A 6 31.34 12.68 14.86
N LEU A 7 30.43 13.58 14.50
CA LEU A 7 30.73 14.98 14.20
C LEU A 7 29.63 15.88 14.76
N ALA A 8 30.03 16.90 15.55
CA ALA A 8 29.11 17.94 15.99
C ALA A 8 29.03 19.05 14.92
N ALA A 9 27.85 19.48 14.55
CA ALA A 9 27.62 20.46 13.51
C ALA A 9 26.33 21.25 13.73
N GLU A 10 26.29 22.45 13.12
CA GLU A 10 25.05 23.24 13.01
C GLU A 10 24.48 23.11 11.60
N ILE A 11 23.15 22.95 11.48
CA ILE A 11 22.46 22.91 10.21
C ILE A 11 22.25 24.34 9.69
N VAL A 12 22.89 24.68 8.58
CA VAL A 12 22.86 26.05 8.03
C VAL A 12 21.93 26.21 6.83
N ALA A 13 21.58 25.11 6.13
CA ALA A 13 20.63 25.20 5.03
C ALA A 13 19.93 23.86 4.76
N VAL A 14 18.68 23.93 4.31
CA VAL A 14 17.91 22.81 3.78
C VAL A 14 17.92 22.86 2.26
N ARG A 15 18.67 21.96 1.61
CA ARG A 15 18.71 21.88 0.14
C ARG A 15 17.54 21.10 -0.44
N TRP A 16 17.14 20.05 0.25
CA TRP A 16 16.02 19.23 -0.17
C TRP A 16 15.49 18.39 1.00
N ARG A 17 14.18 18.15 1.03
CA ARG A 17 13.51 17.35 2.05
C ARG A 17 12.42 16.52 1.42
N ALA A 18 12.32 15.23 1.79
CA ALA A 18 11.23 14.37 1.38
C ALA A 18 9.96 14.70 2.19
N ASP A 19 8.81 14.74 1.53
CA ASP A 19 7.52 15.09 2.16
C ASP A 19 7.06 14.07 3.21
N ASP A 20 7.54 12.83 3.12
CA ASP A 20 7.28 11.77 4.10
C ASP A 20 8.12 11.92 5.38
N GLY A 21 8.96 12.95 5.45
CA GLY A 21 9.86 13.18 6.58
C GLY A 21 10.98 12.13 6.73
N GLY A 22 11.13 11.22 5.76
CA GLY A 22 12.09 10.12 5.85
C GLY A 22 13.51 10.47 5.43
N PHE A 23 13.70 11.33 4.42
CA PHE A 23 15.03 11.63 3.89
C PHE A 23 15.20 13.11 3.58
N ALA A 24 16.42 13.67 3.80
CA ALA A 24 16.74 15.02 3.39
C ALA A 24 18.20 15.14 2.93
N VAL A 25 18.46 16.26 2.23
CA VAL A 25 19.78 16.76 1.88
C VAL A 25 19.93 18.14 2.52
N LEU A 26 20.79 18.23 3.52
CA LEU A 26 21.03 19.44 4.29
C LEU A 26 22.47 19.89 4.12
N VAL A 27 22.78 21.10 4.57
CA VAL A 27 24.14 21.63 4.69
C VAL A 27 24.40 21.90 6.15
N GLY A 28 25.51 21.39 6.65
CA GLY A 28 25.97 21.64 8.00
C GLY A 28 27.35 22.27 8.01
N VAL A 29 27.66 22.94 9.12
CA VAL A 29 28.98 23.48 9.43
C VAL A 29 29.45 22.81 10.73
N PRO A 30 30.67 22.22 10.78
CA PRO A 30 31.20 21.62 12.00
C PRO A 30 31.35 22.70 13.10
N GLU A 31 31.13 22.34 14.36
CA GLU A 31 31.36 23.27 15.49
C GLU A 31 32.83 23.71 15.58
N ASP A 32 33.76 22.89 15.14
CA ASP A 32 35.23 23.18 15.15
C ASP A 32 35.76 23.67 13.81
N GLY A 33 34.90 24.10 12.86
CA GLY A 33 35.35 24.54 11.52
C GLY A 33 34.34 25.40 10.80
N ASP A 34 34.81 26.10 9.74
CA ASP A 34 34.01 27.03 8.93
C ASP A 34 33.61 26.45 7.55
N GLU A 35 34.00 25.23 7.22
CA GLU A 35 33.68 24.63 5.91
C GLU A 35 32.34 23.92 5.90
N GLU A 36 31.45 24.33 5.00
CA GLU A 36 30.18 23.68 4.78
C GLU A 36 30.35 22.29 4.19
N PHE A 37 29.55 21.34 4.69
CA PHE A 37 29.48 19.99 4.13
C PHE A 37 28.04 19.53 3.93
N VAL A 38 27.85 18.60 2.99
CA VAL A 38 26.52 18.09 2.65
C VAL A 38 26.21 16.87 3.49
N LEU A 39 25.03 16.88 4.08
CA LEU A 39 24.42 15.81 4.88
C LEU A 39 23.33 15.14 4.08
N THR A 40 23.28 13.82 4.13
CA THR A 40 22.22 13.02 3.49
C THR A 40 21.77 11.90 4.41
N GLY A 41 20.48 11.60 4.47
CA GLY A 41 19.98 10.51 5.32
C GLY A 41 18.58 10.76 5.86
N PRO A 42 18.17 10.01 6.89
CA PRO A 42 16.87 10.15 7.54
C PRO A 42 16.82 11.39 8.46
N ILE A 43 17.23 12.55 7.95
CA ILE A 43 17.42 13.82 8.65
C ILE A 43 16.43 14.92 8.22
N ALA A 44 15.32 14.53 7.59
CA ALA A 44 14.30 15.47 7.10
C ALA A 44 13.58 16.29 8.20
N HIS A 45 13.73 15.88 9.46
CA HIS A 45 13.18 16.55 10.64
C HIS A 45 14.05 17.68 11.18
N LEU A 46 15.31 17.80 10.72
CA LEU A 46 16.21 18.86 11.14
C LEU A 46 15.88 20.18 10.44
N HIS A 47 16.09 21.30 11.13
CA HIS A 47 15.83 22.63 10.63
C HIS A 47 17.12 23.46 10.61
N GLU A 48 17.12 24.52 9.85
CA GLU A 48 18.18 25.53 9.90
C GLU A 48 18.29 26.05 11.33
N GLY A 49 19.52 26.08 11.86
CA GLY A 49 19.82 26.47 13.23
C GLY A 49 19.82 25.32 14.26
N ASP A 50 19.53 24.07 13.87
CA ASP A 50 19.66 22.95 14.78
C ASP A 50 21.14 22.61 15.01
N SER A 51 21.60 22.58 16.27
CA SER A 51 22.87 21.97 16.67
C SER A 51 22.69 20.47 16.80
N VAL A 52 23.56 19.71 16.10
CA VAL A 52 23.40 18.25 16.00
C VAL A 52 24.73 17.54 16.20
N GLU A 53 24.68 16.43 16.92
CA GLU A 53 25.74 15.43 16.92
C GLU A 53 25.38 14.33 15.92
N LEU A 54 26.18 14.21 14.87
CA LEU A 54 25.94 13.35 13.71
C LEU A 54 26.84 12.12 13.79
N THR A 55 26.29 10.94 13.59
CA THR A 55 27.07 9.73 13.36
C THR A 55 26.75 9.18 11.99
N GLY A 56 27.78 8.96 11.16
CA GLY A 56 27.57 8.53 9.78
C GLY A 56 28.84 8.20 9.05
N ALA A 57 28.70 7.80 7.80
CA ALA A 57 29.84 7.45 6.94
C ALA A 57 29.97 8.44 5.78
N TRP A 58 31.20 8.91 5.54
CA TRP A 58 31.49 9.73 4.36
C TRP A 58 31.39 8.90 3.09
N ARG A 59 30.67 9.44 2.10
CA ARG A 59 30.50 8.82 0.77
C ARG A 59 30.79 9.83 -0.32
N ASP A 60 31.53 9.41 -1.32
CA ASP A 60 31.74 10.24 -2.51
C ASP A 60 30.61 10.02 -3.51
N HIS A 61 29.83 11.06 -3.72
CA HIS A 61 28.78 11.04 -4.73
C HIS A 61 29.35 11.53 -6.07
N PRO A 62 29.23 10.76 -7.18
CA PRO A 62 29.86 11.08 -8.47
C PRO A 62 29.56 12.48 -9.02
N LYS A 63 28.42 13.08 -8.62
CA LYS A 63 27.94 14.36 -9.13
C LYS A 63 27.95 15.48 -8.08
N PHE A 64 27.89 15.16 -6.79
CA PHE A 64 27.70 16.13 -5.71
C PHE A 64 28.87 16.16 -4.72
N GLY A 65 29.94 15.44 -5.02
CA GLY A 65 31.13 15.42 -4.18
C GLY A 65 30.97 14.62 -2.89
N ARG A 66 31.84 14.87 -1.94
CA ARG A 66 31.88 14.18 -0.64
C ARG A 66 30.70 14.60 0.23
N GLN A 67 29.95 13.62 0.74
CA GLN A 67 28.75 13.82 1.57
C GLN A 67 28.82 12.92 2.79
N LEU A 68 28.36 13.40 3.94
CA LEU A 68 28.17 12.56 5.13
C LEU A 68 26.79 11.90 5.04
N HIS A 69 26.77 10.59 4.92
CA HIS A 69 25.54 9.81 5.01
C HIS A 69 25.26 9.52 6.48
N VAL A 70 24.32 10.27 7.04
CA VAL A 70 23.95 10.23 8.46
C VAL A 70 23.11 8.99 8.75
N GLU A 71 23.57 8.22 9.73
CA GLU A 71 22.86 7.03 10.22
C GLU A 71 22.15 7.32 11.54
N GLN A 72 22.77 8.17 12.39
CA GLN A 72 22.21 8.62 13.66
C GLN A 72 22.44 10.13 13.82
N VAL A 73 21.50 10.80 14.48
CA VAL A 73 21.58 12.22 14.81
C VAL A 73 20.97 12.48 16.19
N LYS A 74 21.72 13.19 17.04
CA LYS A 74 21.23 13.76 18.28
C LYS A 74 21.09 15.27 18.12
N VAL A 75 19.93 15.82 18.48
CA VAL A 75 19.67 17.26 18.39
C VAL A 75 19.88 17.87 19.78
N GLY A 76 20.86 18.74 19.90
CA GLY A 76 21.13 19.51 21.12
C GLY A 76 20.23 20.76 21.27
N ALA A 77 20.37 21.46 22.37
CA ALA A 77 19.83 22.84 22.47
C ALA A 77 20.59 23.73 21.49
N PRO A 78 19.93 24.74 20.86
CA PRO A 78 20.63 25.64 19.93
C PRO A 78 21.80 26.33 20.64
N ALA A 79 23.01 26.08 20.15
CA ALA A 79 24.23 26.60 20.76
C ALA A 79 24.61 27.98 20.21
N SER A 80 24.15 28.33 18.99
CA SER A 80 24.47 29.61 18.35
C SER A 80 23.35 30.64 18.47
N THR A 81 23.73 31.90 18.46
CA THR A 81 22.79 33.04 18.46
C THR A 81 21.88 33.02 17.22
N ASP A 82 22.41 32.60 16.06
CA ASP A 82 21.66 32.55 14.81
C ASP A 82 20.61 31.45 14.82
N ALA A 83 20.89 30.31 15.46
CA ALA A 83 19.95 29.24 15.68
C ALA A 83 18.77 29.66 16.57
N LEU A 84 19.06 30.42 17.64
CA LEU A 84 18.04 31.01 18.49
C LEU A 84 17.17 32.02 17.74
N VAL A 85 17.77 32.87 16.88
CA VAL A 85 17.03 33.80 16.02
C VAL A 85 16.07 33.03 15.12
N THR A 86 16.56 32.06 14.38
CA THR A 86 15.76 31.26 13.43
C THR A 86 14.58 30.59 14.14
N LEU A 87 14.80 30.05 15.33
CA LEU A 87 13.73 29.40 16.10
C LEU A 87 12.68 30.42 16.57
N LEU A 88 13.11 31.59 17.07
CA LEU A 88 12.21 32.64 17.50
C LEU A 88 11.41 33.24 16.33
N GLU A 89 12.02 33.39 15.16
CA GLU A 89 11.35 33.85 13.93
C GLU A 89 10.24 32.92 13.45
N SER A 90 10.39 31.62 13.69
CA SER A 90 9.39 30.61 13.34
C SER A 90 8.11 30.71 14.16
N VAL A 91 8.13 31.44 15.29
CA VAL A 91 6.96 31.69 16.12
C VAL A 91 6.03 32.69 15.44
N LYS A 92 4.78 32.35 15.31
CA LYS A 92 3.78 33.16 14.61
C LYS A 92 3.73 34.57 15.19
N HIS A 93 3.94 35.59 14.35
CA HIS A 93 3.95 37.02 14.66
C HIS A 93 5.20 37.57 15.39
N VAL A 94 6.20 36.77 15.70
CA VAL A 94 7.45 37.27 16.28
C VAL A 94 8.29 37.96 15.20
N GLY A 95 8.62 37.23 14.11
CA GLY A 95 9.42 37.76 12.99
C GLY A 95 10.84 38.23 13.38
N PRO A 96 11.69 38.64 12.38
CA PRO A 96 13.09 38.94 12.64
C PRO A 96 13.35 39.97 13.73
N LYS A 97 12.69 41.12 13.67
CA LYS A 97 12.83 42.18 14.68
C LYS A 97 12.36 41.78 16.08
N GLY A 98 11.39 40.90 16.16
CA GLY A 98 10.90 40.36 17.46
C GLY A 98 11.86 39.34 18.04
N ALA A 99 12.49 38.52 17.21
CA ALA A 99 13.50 37.56 17.61
C ALA A 99 14.76 38.24 18.13
N GLU A 100 15.29 39.23 17.36
CA GLU A 100 16.42 40.07 17.78
C GLU A 100 16.11 40.74 19.14
N TRP A 101 14.93 41.34 19.30
CA TRP A 101 14.52 42.01 20.51
C TRP A 101 14.48 41.07 21.74
N LEU A 102 13.97 39.85 21.56
CA LEU A 102 13.94 38.82 22.62
C LEU A 102 15.36 38.38 23.02
N LEU A 103 16.24 38.20 22.04
CA LEU A 103 17.63 37.82 22.28
C LEU A 103 18.46 38.90 22.92
N GLU A 104 18.35 40.17 22.48
CA GLU A 104 19.03 41.31 23.11
C GLU A 104 18.65 41.43 24.58
N ARG A 105 17.40 41.11 24.96
CA ARG A 105 16.88 41.28 26.31
C ARG A 105 17.13 40.07 27.22
N HIS A 106 17.18 38.87 26.67
CA HIS A 106 17.20 37.64 27.48
C HIS A 106 18.44 36.75 27.19
N GLY A 107 19.23 37.08 26.18
CA GLY A 107 20.44 36.32 25.83
C GLY A 107 20.14 34.87 25.45
N SER A 108 21.06 33.98 25.77
CA SER A 108 20.96 32.53 25.50
C SER A 108 19.86 31.83 26.32
N GLU A 109 19.40 32.43 27.41
CA GLU A 109 18.34 31.89 28.26
C GLU A 109 16.91 32.23 27.76
N VAL A 110 16.79 32.85 26.61
CA VAL A 110 15.52 33.34 26.05
C VAL A 110 14.44 32.25 25.99
N LEU A 111 14.81 31.04 25.64
CA LEU A 111 13.88 29.91 25.52
C LEU A 111 13.27 29.55 26.88
N GLU A 112 14.09 29.40 27.91
CA GLU A 112 13.64 29.09 29.28
C GLU A 112 12.79 30.20 29.86
N ILE A 113 13.18 31.46 29.60
CA ILE A 113 12.45 32.62 30.10
C ILE A 113 11.07 32.75 29.46
N VAL A 114 10.97 32.50 28.17
CA VAL A 114 9.69 32.54 27.47
C VAL A 114 8.85 31.30 27.80
N ASP A 115 9.45 30.11 27.95
CA ASP A 115 8.73 28.90 28.38
C ASP A 115 8.09 29.06 29.76
N ARG A 116 8.78 29.77 30.70
CA ARG A 116 8.29 30.01 32.05
C ARG A 116 7.10 30.95 32.11
N ASP A 117 7.04 31.97 31.23
CA ASP A 117 5.93 32.93 31.14
C ASP A 117 5.72 33.46 29.72
N PRO A 118 5.18 32.63 28.80
CA PRO A 118 4.98 33.02 27.41
C PRO A 118 3.99 34.18 27.27
N GLY A 119 3.03 34.28 28.15
CA GLY A 119 2.00 35.33 28.14
C GLY A 119 2.55 36.73 28.28
N THR A 120 3.47 36.92 29.22
CA THR A 120 4.11 38.23 29.47
C THR A 120 5.22 38.48 28.45
N ARG A 121 6.08 37.50 28.21
CA ARG A 121 7.27 37.67 27.36
C ARG A 121 6.96 37.91 25.89
N LEU A 122 6.02 37.17 25.33
CA LEU A 122 5.58 37.39 23.94
C LEU A 122 4.77 38.69 23.77
N ARG A 123 4.10 39.15 24.84
CA ARG A 123 3.40 40.43 24.81
C ARG A 123 4.34 41.63 24.78
N GLU A 124 5.53 41.49 25.35
CA GLU A 124 6.55 42.53 25.35
C GLU A 124 7.21 42.74 23.98
N VAL A 125 7.08 41.75 23.05
CA VAL A 125 7.66 41.81 21.70
C VAL A 125 7.00 42.91 20.90
N PRO A 126 7.80 43.82 20.27
CA PRO A 126 7.27 44.89 19.45
C PRO A 126 6.41 44.36 18.30
N GLY A 127 5.16 44.86 18.22
CA GLY A 127 4.20 44.44 17.17
C GLY A 127 3.27 43.30 17.55
N ILE A 128 3.41 42.68 18.70
CA ILE A 128 2.48 41.70 19.25
C ILE A 128 1.48 42.37 20.20
N GLY A 129 0.35 42.82 19.64
CA GLY A 129 -0.78 43.32 20.39
C GLY A 129 -1.73 42.22 20.89
N LYS A 130 -2.74 42.57 21.72
CA LYS A 130 -3.69 41.63 22.30
C LYS A 130 -4.32 40.65 21.29
N ALA A 131 -4.59 41.09 20.07
CA ALA A 131 -5.21 40.25 19.02
C ALA A 131 -4.26 39.15 18.46
N LYS A 132 -2.93 39.40 18.52
CA LYS A 132 -1.94 38.46 18.00
C LYS A 132 -1.32 37.57 19.08
N LEU A 133 -1.43 38.01 20.36
CA LEU A 133 -0.79 37.34 21.47
C LEU A 133 -1.24 35.87 21.64
N ALA A 134 -2.53 35.61 21.56
CA ALA A 134 -3.06 34.26 21.68
C ALA A 134 -2.48 33.31 20.63
N ALA A 135 -2.35 33.78 19.38
CA ALA A 135 -1.78 33.00 18.27
C ALA A 135 -0.26 32.79 18.42
N ALA A 136 0.46 33.78 18.95
CA ALA A 136 1.88 33.69 19.27
C ALA A 136 2.14 32.68 20.40
N ILE A 137 1.36 32.73 21.49
CA ILE A 137 1.44 31.76 22.59
C ILE A 137 1.16 30.34 22.10
N ALA A 138 0.09 30.13 21.32
CA ALA A 138 -0.25 28.80 20.78
C ALA A 138 0.88 28.26 19.89
N SER A 139 1.45 29.10 19.03
CA SER A 139 2.60 28.72 18.17
C SER A 139 3.84 28.39 19.02
N TRP A 140 4.15 29.17 20.05
CA TRP A 140 5.23 28.91 20.99
C TRP A 140 5.07 27.59 21.72
N GLN A 141 3.89 27.35 22.29
CA GLN A 141 3.58 26.12 23.03
C GLN A 141 3.63 24.88 22.14
N GLN A 142 3.16 24.99 20.90
CA GLN A 142 3.23 23.91 19.93
C GLN A 142 4.69 23.54 19.62
N GLN A 143 5.57 24.53 19.47
CA GLN A 143 6.99 24.30 19.22
C GLN A 143 7.74 23.82 20.46
N ALA A 144 7.39 24.33 21.67
CA ALA A 144 7.99 23.89 22.92
C ALA A 144 7.73 22.40 23.19
N GLY A 145 6.49 21.92 22.97
CA GLY A 145 6.16 20.51 23.10
C GLY A 145 6.96 19.62 22.12
N GLY A 146 7.16 20.08 20.90
CA GLY A 146 7.99 19.37 19.89
C GLY A 146 9.47 19.33 20.26
N ARG A 147 10.02 20.39 20.86
CA ARG A 147 11.41 20.43 21.36
C ARG A 147 11.62 19.44 22.51
N ALA A 148 10.79 19.54 23.55
CA ALA A 148 10.89 18.67 24.72
C ALA A 148 10.72 17.19 24.34
N LEU A 149 9.81 16.88 23.42
CA LEU A 149 9.64 15.53 22.88
C LEU A 149 10.89 15.05 22.14
N ARG A 150 11.50 15.90 21.29
CA ARG A 150 12.73 15.56 20.57
C ARG A 150 13.90 15.32 21.52
N MET A 151 14.04 16.15 22.54
CA MET A 151 15.08 15.97 23.57
C MET A 151 14.89 14.67 24.33
N LEU A 152 13.68 14.39 24.82
CA LEU A 152 13.36 13.13 25.51
C LEU A 152 13.69 11.90 24.62
N LEU A 153 13.26 11.92 23.39
CA LEU A 153 13.46 10.80 22.47
C LEU A 153 14.93 10.65 22.04
N ALA A 154 15.67 11.77 21.94
CA ALA A 154 17.10 11.77 21.62
C ALA A 154 17.94 11.23 22.79
N GLU A 155 17.60 11.53 24.04
CA GLU A 155 18.26 10.96 25.23
C GLU A 155 18.19 9.42 25.27
N HIS A 156 17.25 8.85 24.54
CA HIS A 156 16.99 7.41 24.49
C HIS A 156 17.33 6.78 23.13
N ASP A 157 18.22 7.40 22.34
CA ASP A 157 18.69 6.93 21.04
C ASP A 157 17.56 6.71 19.99
N VAL A 158 16.40 7.34 20.17
CA VAL A 158 15.28 7.26 19.23
C VAL A 158 15.53 8.22 18.07
N PRO A 159 15.49 7.75 16.81
CA PRO A 159 15.71 8.62 15.66
C PRO A 159 14.76 9.82 15.67
N ALA A 160 15.29 11.00 15.43
CA ALA A 160 14.50 12.24 15.48
C ALA A 160 13.40 12.31 14.39
N ALA A 161 13.51 11.50 13.31
CA ALA A 161 12.41 11.26 12.35
C ALA A 161 11.17 10.62 13.03
N VAL A 162 11.37 9.85 14.09
CA VAL A 162 10.28 9.28 14.89
C VAL A 162 9.62 10.38 15.72
N ALA A 163 10.41 11.29 16.33
CA ALA A 163 9.89 12.40 17.10
C ALA A 163 8.98 13.32 16.30
N ALA A 164 9.36 13.62 15.04
CA ALA A 164 8.52 14.40 14.13
C ALA A 164 7.18 13.71 13.81
N ARG A 165 7.19 12.40 13.58
CA ARG A 165 5.96 11.62 13.34
C ARG A 165 5.08 11.56 14.59
N VAL A 166 5.68 11.35 15.77
CA VAL A 166 4.97 11.36 17.05
C VAL A 166 4.31 12.72 17.28
N HIS A 167 5.06 13.80 17.09
CA HIS A 167 4.51 15.15 17.24
C HIS A 167 3.37 15.43 16.27
N LYS A 168 3.50 14.97 15.01
CA LYS A 168 2.45 15.10 13.99
C LYS A 168 1.19 14.30 14.35
N ALA A 169 1.35 13.11 14.92
CA ALA A 169 0.24 12.21 15.25
C ALA A 169 -0.45 12.57 16.58
N LEU A 170 0.33 12.92 17.60
CA LEU A 170 -0.17 13.15 18.97
C LEU A 170 -0.29 14.64 19.35
N GLY A 171 0.21 15.55 18.49
CA GLY A 171 0.13 16.99 18.71
C GLY A 171 1.00 17.50 19.86
N GLY A 172 0.71 18.72 20.35
CA GLY A 172 1.47 19.37 21.41
C GLY A 172 1.39 18.71 22.80
N GLY A 173 0.42 17.80 23.00
CA GLY A 173 0.27 17.02 24.24
C GLY A 173 1.05 15.71 24.26
N ALA A 174 1.81 15.39 23.19
CA ALA A 174 2.52 14.13 23.04
C ALA A 174 3.42 13.77 24.24
N LEU A 175 4.15 14.75 24.79
CA LEU A 175 5.02 14.53 25.92
C LEU A 175 4.26 14.12 27.20
N ALA A 176 3.14 14.77 27.49
CA ALA A 176 2.31 14.43 28.65
C ALA A 176 1.71 13.02 28.48
N LEU A 177 1.20 12.73 27.30
CA LEU A 177 0.66 11.41 26.98
C LEU A 177 1.71 10.29 27.10
N LEU A 178 2.95 10.53 26.65
CA LEU A 178 4.02 9.53 26.73
C LEU A 178 4.52 9.30 28.16
N ASN A 179 4.39 10.28 29.04
CA ASN A 179 4.69 10.09 30.45
C ASN A 179 3.60 9.27 31.16
N GLU A 180 2.36 9.33 30.70
CA GLU A 180 1.23 8.55 31.24
C GLU A 180 1.13 7.16 30.59
N ASP A 181 1.24 7.09 29.24
CA ASP A 181 1.21 5.86 28.43
C ASP A 181 2.35 5.88 27.41
N PRO A 182 3.55 5.41 27.75
CA PRO A 182 4.67 5.34 26.80
C PRO A 182 4.37 4.49 25.56
N TYR A 183 3.45 3.51 25.66
CA TYR A 183 3.05 2.64 24.56
C TYR A 183 2.01 3.28 23.62
N ALA A 184 1.53 4.49 23.90
CA ALA A 184 0.80 5.29 22.91
C ALA A 184 1.60 5.47 21.61
N LEU A 185 2.94 5.42 21.66
CA LEU A 185 3.82 5.38 20.47
C LEU A 185 3.54 4.20 19.56
N ALA A 186 3.25 3.03 20.10
CA ALA A 186 2.98 1.82 19.32
C ALA A 186 1.64 1.89 18.54
N LYS A 187 0.79 2.88 18.85
CA LYS A 187 -0.48 3.16 18.17
C LYS A 187 -0.30 4.13 16.99
N VAL A 188 0.87 4.76 16.85
CA VAL A 188 1.19 5.70 15.76
C VAL A 188 1.68 4.96 14.54
N ASP A 189 1.05 5.20 13.38
CA ASP A 189 1.40 4.56 12.12
C ASP A 189 2.89 4.76 11.76
N GLY A 190 3.55 3.65 11.40
CA GLY A 190 4.96 3.64 11.01
C GLY A 190 5.95 3.68 12.18
N ILE A 191 5.51 3.57 13.44
CA ILE A 191 6.37 3.36 14.60
C ILE A 191 6.34 1.87 14.96
N ALA A 192 7.50 1.22 14.88
CA ALA A 192 7.64 -0.19 15.27
C ALA A 192 7.52 -0.36 16.79
N PHE A 193 6.97 -1.49 17.24
CA PHE A 193 6.91 -1.83 18.68
C PHE A 193 8.28 -1.71 19.35
N ALA A 194 9.34 -2.20 18.71
CA ALA A 194 10.71 -2.12 19.26
C ALA A 194 11.14 -0.68 19.59
N THR A 195 10.72 0.31 18.78
CA THR A 195 11.01 1.73 19.04
C THR A 195 10.20 2.24 20.23
N ALA A 196 8.91 1.90 20.29
CA ALA A 196 8.06 2.29 21.42
C ALA A 196 8.54 1.63 22.73
N ASP A 197 8.93 0.35 22.66
CA ASP A 197 9.45 -0.41 23.80
C ASP A 197 10.79 0.14 24.31
N ALA A 198 11.70 0.53 23.40
CA ALA A 198 12.95 1.18 23.78
C ALA A 198 12.71 2.49 24.56
N VAL A 199 11.78 3.32 24.08
CA VAL A 199 11.40 4.57 24.78
C VAL A 199 10.78 4.27 26.14
N ALA A 200 9.81 3.37 26.21
CA ALA A 200 9.11 3.01 27.44
C ALA A 200 10.08 2.45 28.49
N ARG A 201 10.99 1.57 28.07
CA ARG A 201 12.03 1.01 28.93
C ARG A 201 13.00 2.07 29.46
N ALA A 202 13.36 3.03 28.63
CA ALA A 202 14.22 4.13 29.00
C ALA A 202 13.52 5.11 29.96
N LEU A 203 12.21 5.27 29.85
CA LEU A 203 11.38 5.99 30.83
C LEU A 203 11.15 5.21 32.13
N GLY A 204 11.71 3.99 32.25
CA GLY A 204 11.69 3.21 33.50
C GLY A 204 10.59 2.15 33.55
N THR A 205 9.87 1.86 32.45
CA THR A 205 8.86 0.79 32.44
C THR A 205 9.52 -0.57 32.73
N PRO A 206 9.04 -1.34 33.71
CA PRO A 206 9.56 -2.67 34.04
C PRO A 206 9.48 -3.66 32.84
N ALA A 207 10.35 -4.69 32.86
CA ALA A 207 10.38 -5.67 31.77
C ALA A 207 9.08 -6.49 31.65
N ASP A 208 8.43 -6.70 32.78
CA ASP A 208 7.21 -7.50 32.95
C ASP A 208 5.96 -6.63 33.23
N ALA A 209 6.04 -5.33 32.94
CA ALA A 209 4.92 -4.41 33.11
C ALA A 209 3.70 -4.83 32.28
N PRO A 210 2.48 -4.83 32.84
CA PRO A 210 1.26 -5.20 32.10
C PRO A 210 1.07 -4.42 30.81
N GLU A 211 1.27 -3.09 30.82
CA GLU A 211 1.15 -2.21 29.67
C GLU A 211 2.15 -2.57 28.55
N ARG A 212 3.36 -3.01 28.88
CA ARG A 212 4.34 -3.53 27.94
C ARG A 212 3.85 -4.81 27.27
N ILE A 213 3.31 -5.74 28.07
CA ILE A 213 2.81 -7.02 27.60
C ILE A 213 1.57 -6.80 26.71
N HIS A 214 0.63 -5.95 27.12
CA HIS A 214 -0.56 -5.61 26.32
C HIS A 214 -0.18 -4.99 24.96
N ALA A 215 0.77 -4.04 24.94
CA ALA A 215 1.25 -3.42 23.70
C ALA A 215 1.91 -4.44 22.75
N ALA A 216 2.69 -5.38 23.31
CA ALA A 216 3.33 -6.44 22.54
C ALA A 216 2.30 -7.43 21.95
N LEU A 217 1.32 -7.85 22.73
CA LEU A 217 0.21 -8.70 22.29
C LEU A 217 -0.55 -8.03 21.14
N ALA A 218 -0.96 -6.79 21.31
CA ALA A 218 -1.64 -6.00 20.27
C ALA A 218 -0.77 -5.82 19.01
N HIS A 219 0.54 -5.62 19.17
CA HIS A 219 1.48 -5.53 18.06
C HIS A 219 1.55 -6.85 17.27
N VAL A 220 1.65 -7.99 17.94
CA VAL A 220 1.71 -9.31 17.28
C VAL A 220 0.43 -9.61 16.52
N VAL A 221 -0.75 -9.27 17.07
CA VAL A 221 -2.04 -9.43 16.39
C VAL A 221 -2.11 -8.52 15.15
N ARG A 222 -1.72 -7.23 15.27
CA ARG A 222 -1.67 -6.29 14.13
C ARG A 222 -0.68 -6.72 13.05
N ALA A 223 0.47 -7.27 13.42
CA ALA A 223 1.41 -7.83 12.46
C ALA A 223 0.80 -9.01 11.69
N ALA A 224 0.03 -9.88 12.37
CA ALA A 224 -0.68 -10.96 11.72
C ALA A 224 -1.79 -10.48 10.75
N GLU A 225 -2.41 -9.33 11.00
CA GLU A 225 -3.32 -8.71 10.03
C GLU A 225 -2.62 -8.29 8.73
N GLN A 226 -1.35 -7.85 8.81
CA GLN A 226 -0.54 -7.57 7.61
C GLN A 226 -0.22 -8.85 6.83
N ASP A 227 -0.17 -9.99 7.52
CA ASP A 227 -0.04 -11.32 6.90
C ASP A 227 -1.40 -11.86 6.39
N GLY A 228 -2.47 -11.10 6.54
CA GLY A 228 -3.82 -11.40 6.06
C GLY A 228 -4.73 -12.14 7.04
N HIS A 229 -4.32 -12.34 8.30
CA HIS A 229 -5.16 -12.95 9.33
C HIS A 229 -6.13 -11.94 9.95
N CYS A 230 -7.36 -12.37 10.29
CA CYS A 230 -8.28 -11.57 11.11
C CYS A 230 -8.09 -11.84 12.60
N PHE A 231 -7.54 -13.00 12.97
CA PHE A 231 -7.21 -13.37 14.34
C PHE A 231 -5.97 -14.26 14.39
N LEU A 232 -5.38 -14.38 15.58
CA LEU A 232 -4.40 -15.43 15.88
C LEU A 232 -4.96 -16.41 16.90
N PRO A 233 -4.72 -17.74 16.74
CA PRO A 233 -4.90 -18.68 17.84
C PRO A 233 -4.00 -18.31 19.01
N ARG A 234 -4.50 -18.44 20.25
CA ARG A 234 -3.72 -18.17 21.49
C ARG A 234 -2.39 -18.96 21.51
N ALA A 235 -2.44 -20.19 21.00
CA ALA A 235 -1.26 -21.06 20.87
C ALA A 235 -0.17 -20.50 19.95
N GLU A 236 -0.51 -19.65 18.98
CA GLU A 236 0.45 -18.97 18.09
C GLU A 236 0.87 -17.58 18.61
N LEU A 237 -0.08 -16.86 19.23
CA LEU A 237 0.14 -15.53 19.77
C LEU A 237 1.18 -15.53 20.90
N LEU A 238 0.97 -16.39 21.90
CA LEU A 238 1.80 -16.40 23.11
C LEU A 238 3.28 -16.64 22.86
N PRO A 239 3.71 -17.64 22.07
CA PRO A 239 5.13 -17.83 21.76
C PRO A 239 5.76 -16.67 20.97
N ARG A 240 4.97 -16.01 20.10
CA ARG A 240 5.45 -14.86 19.34
C ARG A 240 5.66 -13.65 20.25
N ALA A 241 4.69 -13.35 21.12
CA ALA A 241 4.78 -12.25 22.08
C ALA A 241 5.87 -12.51 23.14
N ALA A 242 5.98 -13.73 23.68
CA ALA A 242 7.00 -14.13 24.62
C ALA A 242 8.43 -13.94 24.04
N ARG A 243 8.63 -14.30 22.78
CA ARG A 243 9.90 -14.08 22.08
C ARG A 243 10.19 -12.60 21.87
N LEU A 244 9.18 -11.81 21.52
CA LEU A 244 9.30 -10.35 21.29
C LEU A 244 9.69 -9.64 22.59
N LEU A 245 9.13 -10.07 23.72
CA LEU A 245 9.33 -9.46 25.04
C LEU A 245 10.54 -10.01 25.77
N GLU A 246 11.09 -11.16 25.32
CA GLU A 246 12.10 -11.95 26.04
C GLU A 246 11.61 -12.39 27.44
N LEU A 247 10.32 -12.73 27.54
CA LEU A 247 9.66 -13.19 28.77
C LEU A 247 9.17 -14.65 28.63
N PRO A 248 9.00 -15.36 29.77
CA PRO A 248 8.32 -16.66 29.76
C PRO A 248 6.88 -16.57 29.26
N ALA A 249 6.42 -17.58 28.51
CA ALA A 249 5.10 -17.58 27.90
C ALA A 249 3.93 -17.57 28.93
N ASP A 250 4.13 -18.14 30.10
CA ASP A 250 3.18 -18.13 31.21
C ASP A 250 2.97 -16.73 31.81
N VAL A 251 4.03 -15.93 31.89
CA VAL A 251 3.95 -14.51 32.29
C VAL A 251 3.08 -13.73 31.29
N VAL A 252 3.36 -13.91 29.99
CA VAL A 252 2.59 -13.23 28.93
C VAL A 252 1.13 -13.71 28.92
N ALA A 253 0.90 -15.01 29.15
CA ALA A 253 -0.43 -15.60 29.12
C ALA A 253 -1.36 -15.06 30.20
N ALA A 254 -0.81 -14.64 31.36
CA ALA A 254 -1.57 -14.07 32.46
C ALA A 254 -2.24 -12.73 32.13
N HIS A 255 -1.73 -12.01 31.08
CA HIS A 255 -2.19 -10.67 30.71
C HIS A 255 -3.04 -10.62 29.43
N VAL A 256 -3.34 -11.76 28.80
CA VAL A 256 -4.11 -11.76 27.54
C VAL A 256 -5.56 -11.33 27.77
N GLU A 257 -6.14 -11.69 28.91
CA GLU A 257 -7.55 -11.42 29.24
C GLU A 257 -7.80 -9.97 29.64
N ASP A 258 -6.76 -9.30 30.14
CA ASP A 258 -6.83 -7.91 30.61
C ASP A 258 -6.45 -6.88 29.53
N ALA A 259 -6.06 -7.34 28.31
CA ALA A 259 -5.65 -6.45 27.23
C ALA A 259 -6.87 -5.79 26.55
N GLU A 260 -7.20 -4.56 26.89
CA GLU A 260 -8.39 -3.82 26.44
C GLU A 260 -8.52 -3.68 24.92
N ASP A 261 -7.40 -3.62 24.19
CA ASP A 261 -7.37 -3.52 22.73
C ASP A 261 -7.67 -4.87 22.03
N LEU A 262 -7.77 -5.97 22.77
CA LEU A 262 -7.96 -7.31 22.25
C LEU A 262 -9.32 -7.90 22.65
N VAL A 263 -9.84 -8.78 21.81
CA VAL A 263 -11.05 -9.55 22.04
C VAL A 263 -10.70 -11.03 22.00
N LEU A 264 -11.16 -11.77 23.00
CA LEU A 264 -11.05 -13.22 23.07
C LEU A 264 -12.37 -13.87 22.60
N ASP A 265 -12.26 -14.76 21.63
CA ASP A 265 -13.36 -15.59 21.13
C ASP A 265 -12.91 -17.05 21.18
N GLY A 266 -13.11 -17.69 22.34
CA GLY A 266 -12.53 -19.01 22.64
C GLY A 266 -11.00 -18.96 22.63
N ASP A 267 -10.36 -19.74 21.75
CA ASP A 267 -8.90 -19.74 21.56
C ASP A 267 -8.38 -18.67 20.56
N ARG A 268 -9.27 -17.85 20.04
CA ARG A 268 -8.97 -16.82 19.03
C ARG A 268 -8.77 -15.48 19.68
N VAL A 269 -7.71 -14.79 19.30
CA VAL A 269 -7.39 -13.43 19.79
C VAL A 269 -7.39 -12.47 18.62
N LEU A 270 -8.21 -11.42 18.72
CA LEU A 270 -8.41 -10.41 17.67
C LEU A 270 -8.12 -9.02 18.21
N GLU A 271 -7.77 -8.09 17.33
CA GLU A 271 -7.92 -6.67 17.63
C GLU A 271 -9.42 -6.31 17.73
N ALA A 272 -9.80 -5.55 18.75
CA ALA A 272 -11.21 -5.18 19.00
C ALA A 272 -11.86 -4.47 17.80
N ARG A 273 -11.07 -3.72 17.01
CA ARG A 273 -11.54 -3.10 15.76
C ARG A 273 -11.83 -4.14 14.69
N MET A 274 -10.99 -5.16 14.56
CA MET A 274 -11.18 -6.24 13.59
C MET A 274 -12.41 -7.08 13.94
N ASP A 275 -12.60 -7.41 15.21
CA ASP A 275 -13.82 -8.12 15.69
C ASP A 275 -15.10 -7.39 15.28
N ARG A 276 -15.18 -6.09 15.59
CA ARG A 276 -16.33 -5.26 15.20
C ARG A 276 -16.55 -5.20 13.69
N THR A 277 -15.46 -5.09 12.92
CA THR A 277 -15.54 -5.00 11.45
C THR A 277 -16.05 -6.29 10.85
N GLU A 278 -15.53 -7.45 11.31
CA GLU A 278 -15.91 -8.74 10.80
C GLU A 278 -17.38 -9.10 11.17
N ARG A 279 -17.82 -8.80 12.40
CA ARG A 279 -19.21 -8.95 12.83
C ARG A 279 -20.16 -8.07 12.01
N ARG A 280 -19.82 -6.80 11.84
CA ARG A 280 -20.62 -5.86 11.02
C ARG A 280 -20.75 -6.32 9.58
N LEU A 281 -19.66 -6.82 9.00
CA LEU A 281 -19.69 -7.41 7.66
C LEU A 281 -20.63 -8.60 7.60
N ALA A 282 -20.54 -9.52 8.55
CA ALA A 282 -21.38 -10.71 8.61
C ALA A 282 -22.85 -10.37 8.79
N GLU A 283 -23.19 -9.42 9.68
CA GLU A 283 -24.56 -8.93 9.87
C GLU A 283 -25.11 -8.36 8.56
N ARG A 284 -24.31 -7.53 7.87
CA ARG A 284 -24.75 -6.92 6.63
C ARG A 284 -24.94 -7.92 5.49
N VAL A 285 -24.08 -8.93 5.40
CA VAL A 285 -24.23 -10.04 4.46
C VAL A 285 -25.52 -10.79 4.70
N ARG A 286 -25.84 -11.16 5.96
CA ARG A 286 -27.11 -11.83 6.31
C ARG A 286 -28.32 -10.98 5.97
N GLU A 287 -28.31 -9.70 6.35
CA GLU A 287 -29.37 -8.77 6.01
C GLU A 287 -29.65 -8.71 4.49
N LEU A 288 -28.60 -8.65 3.67
CA LEU A 288 -28.74 -8.62 2.22
C LEU A 288 -29.18 -9.99 1.65
N ALA A 289 -28.69 -11.10 2.21
CA ALA A 289 -29.04 -12.44 1.74
C ALA A 289 -30.49 -12.81 2.06
N ASP A 290 -30.99 -12.39 3.23
CA ASP A 290 -32.37 -12.68 3.68
C ASP A 290 -33.41 -11.68 3.14
N ALA A 291 -32.96 -10.52 2.65
CA ALA A 291 -33.88 -9.48 2.18
C ALA A 291 -34.59 -9.88 0.87
N PRO A 292 -35.89 -9.58 0.73
CA PRO A 292 -36.59 -9.84 -0.52
C PRO A 292 -36.02 -9.01 -1.67
N PRO A 293 -36.12 -9.50 -2.92
CA PRO A 293 -35.67 -8.74 -4.08
C PRO A 293 -36.50 -7.45 -4.22
N THR A 294 -35.83 -6.39 -4.66
CA THR A 294 -36.43 -5.08 -4.87
C THR A 294 -36.31 -4.61 -6.33
N LEU A 295 -35.63 -5.40 -7.15
CA LEU A 295 -35.39 -5.13 -8.55
C LEU A 295 -36.61 -5.61 -9.37
N ASP A 296 -37.44 -4.66 -9.78
CA ASP A 296 -38.61 -4.93 -10.61
C ASP A 296 -38.20 -4.89 -12.09
N VAL A 297 -37.78 -6.04 -12.62
CA VAL A 297 -37.33 -6.22 -13.99
C VAL A 297 -37.86 -7.53 -14.56
N ASP A 298 -38.17 -7.50 -15.84
CA ASP A 298 -38.55 -8.70 -16.57
C ASP A 298 -37.28 -9.41 -17.08
N VAL A 299 -36.99 -10.58 -16.51
CA VAL A 299 -35.87 -11.44 -16.93
C VAL A 299 -36.46 -12.64 -17.63
N PRO A 300 -36.27 -12.81 -18.96
CA PRO A 300 -36.77 -13.97 -19.69
C PRO A 300 -36.28 -15.31 -19.12
N ASP A 301 -37.13 -16.34 -19.20
CA ASP A 301 -36.77 -17.69 -18.74
C ASP A 301 -35.60 -18.29 -19.53
N ALA A 302 -35.49 -17.96 -20.82
CA ALA A 302 -34.40 -18.38 -21.69
C ALA A 302 -33.47 -17.22 -22.09
N PRO A 303 -32.18 -17.49 -22.32
CA PRO A 303 -31.27 -16.46 -22.80
C PRO A 303 -31.70 -15.94 -24.19
N PRO A 304 -31.45 -14.65 -24.50
CA PRO A 304 -31.70 -14.14 -25.84
C PRO A 304 -30.86 -14.89 -26.88
N GLU A 305 -31.48 -15.26 -28.00
CA GLU A 305 -30.80 -15.94 -29.11
C GLU A 305 -30.08 -14.96 -30.04
N ASP A 306 -30.38 -13.67 -29.92
CA ASP A 306 -29.85 -12.60 -30.76
C ASP A 306 -28.44 -12.18 -30.30
N GLY A 307 -27.50 -12.06 -31.23
CA GLY A 307 -26.14 -11.55 -30.99
C GLY A 307 -25.02 -12.51 -31.44
N ASP A 308 -23.80 -11.98 -31.53
CA ASP A 308 -22.62 -12.73 -32.02
C ASP A 308 -22.20 -13.85 -31.04
N ALA A 309 -22.58 -13.76 -29.77
CA ALA A 309 -22.29 -14.77 -28.75
C ALA A 309 -23.38 -14.76 -27.66
N PRO A 310 -24.50 -15.46 -27.85
CA PRO A 310 -25.58 -15.52 -26.87
C PRO A 310 -25.10 -16.16 -25.55
N PRO A 311 -25.60 -15.72 -24.38
CA PRO A 311 -25.27 -16.30 -23.10
C PRO A 311 -25.65 -17.79 -23.03
N THR A 312 -24.81 -18.59 -22.40
CA THR A 312 -25.18 -19.99 -22.10
C THR A 312 -26.28 -20.04 -21.03
N ALA A 313 -26.95 -21.19 -20.87
CA ALA A 313 -27.95 -21.37 -19.83
C ALA A 313 -27.39 -21.09 -18.43
N THR A 314 -26.15 -21.50 -18.15
CA THR A 314 -25.46 -21.24 -16.86
C THR A 314 -25.20 -19.74 -16.65
N GLN A 315 -24.78 -19.04 -17.69
CA GLN A 315 -24.56 -17.58 -17.63
C GLN A 315 -25.90 -16.84 -17.44
N TRP A 316 -26.96 -17.29 -18.14
CA TRP A 316 -28.28 -16.69 -17.99
C TRP A 316 -28.86 -16.93 -16.59
N ARG A 317 -28.63 -18.10 -16.01
CA ARG A 317 -29.02 -18.36 -14.62
C ARG A 317 -28.34 -17.41 -13.64
N ALA A 318 -27.08 -17.00 -13.89
CA ALA A 318 -26.44 -15.96 -13.07
C ALA A 318 -27.14 -14.60 -13.19
N VAL A 319 -27.61 -14.23 -14.40
CA VAL A 319 -28.42 -13.01 -14.62
C VAL A 319 -29.72 -13.07 -13.83
N GLN A 320 -30.45 -14.20 -13.90
CA GLN A 320 -31.70 -14.43 -13.14
C GLN A 320 -31.44 -14.33 -11.63
N LEU A 321 -30.41 -15.03 -11.10
CA LEU A 321 -30.08 -14.99 -9.67
C LEU A 321 -29.77 -13.56 -9.20
N ALA A 322 -29.07 -12.75 -9.99
CA ALA A 322 -28.77 -11.37 -9.65
C ALA A 322 -30.04 -10.48 -9.58
N ALA A 323 -31.06 -10.79 -10.35
CA ALA A 323 -32.35 -10.13 -10.26
C ALA A 323 -33.24 -10.64 -9.11
N GLU A 324 -33.16 -11.93 -8.81
CA GLU A 324 -33.96 -12.62 -7.79
C GLU A 324 -33.45 -12.41 -6.35
N ASN A 325 -32.19 -12.00 -6.16
CA ASN A 325 -31.55 -11.90 -4.84
C ASN A 325 -30.82 -10.57 -4.67
N ARG A 326 -30.81 -10.05 -3.44
CA ARG A 326 -30.16 -8.78 -3.10
C ARG A 326 -28.63 -8.87 -3.07
N LEU A 327 -28.07 -10.03 -2.78
CA LEU A 327 -26.64 -10.28 -2.82
C LEU A 327 -26.39 -11.59 -3.56
N THR A 328 -25.52 -11.57 -4.56
CA THR A 328 -25.17 -12.73 -5.38
C THR A 328 -23.69 -12.75 -5.73
N ILE A 329 -23.20 -13.94 -6.05
CA ILE A 329 -21.81 -14.15 -6.45
C ILE A 329 -21.75 -14.81 -7.83
N LEU A 330 -20.89 -14.25 -8.70
CA LEU A 330 -20.50 -14.84 -9.98
C LEU A 330 -19.01 -15.18 -9.93
N THR A 331 -18.67 -16.45 -9.99
CA THR A 331 -17.27 -16.91 -9.99
C THR A 331 -16.97 -17.82 -11.18
N GLY A 332 -15.71 -18.06 -11.45
CA GLY A 332 -15.24 -18.95 -12.53
C GLY A 332 -13.84 -18.65 -12.99
N LEU A 333 -13.20 -19.61 -13.60
CA LEU A 333 -11.84 -19.53 -14.12
C LEU A 333 -11.75 -18.60 -15.37
N PRO A 334 -10.55 -18.28 -15.86
CA PRO A 334 -10.36 -17.52 -17.09
C PRO A 334 -11.02 -18.20 -18.28
N GLY A 335 -11.59 -17.42 -19.21
CA GLY A 335 -12.22 -17.92 -20.42
C GLY A 335 -13.62 -18.50 -20.26
N THR A 336 -14.23 -18.43 -19.05
CA THR A 336 -15.59 -18.95 -18.79
C THR A 336 -16.69 -17.90 -19.02
N GLY A 337 -16.32 -16.66 -19.36
CA GLY A 337 -17.29 -15.64 -19.78
C GLY A 337 -17.92 -14.82 -18.65
N LYS A 338 -17.28 -14.67 -17.48
CA LYS A 338 -17.73 -13.77 -16.40
C LYS A 338 -18.09 -12.38 -16.92
N THR A 339 -17.21 -11.79 -17.69
CA THR A 339 -17.39 -10.45 -18.24
C THR A 339 -18.56 -10.36 -19.24
N ALA A 340 -18.76 -11.39 -20.06
CA ALA A 340 -19.89 -11.49 -20.98
C ALA A 340 -21.22 -11.57 -20.21
N THR A 341 -21.24 -12.33 -19.10
CA THR A 341 -22.39 -12.45 -18.22
C THR A 341 -22.74 -11.10 -17.55
N MET A 342 -21.73 -10.39 -17.04
CA MET A 342 -21.91 -9.04 -16.48
C MET A 342 -22.49 -8.08 -17.52
N ARG A 343 -21.93 -8.06 -18.72
CA ARG A 343 -22.41 -7.23 -19.81
C ARG A 343 -23.87 -7.52 -20.15
N ALA A 344 -24.25 -8.78 -20.27
CA ALA A 344 -25.63 -9.18 -20.55
C ALA A 344 -26.60 -8.69 -19.46
N LEU A 345 -26.20 -8.78 -18.18
CA LEU A 345 -26.99 -8.24 -17.05
C LEU A 345 -27.11 -6.72 -17.11
N VAL A 346 -26.00 -6.00 -17.34
CA VAL A 346 -25.99 -4.53 -17.45
C VAL A 346 -26.88 -4.08 -18.61
N ASP A 347 -26.73 -4.70 -19.79
CA ASP A 347 -27.51 -4.37 -20.98
C ASP A 347 -29.02 -4.60 -20.76
N LEU A 348 -29.38 -5.70 -20.08
CA LEU A 348 -30.77 -6.01 -19.73
C LEU A 348 -31.38 -4.93 -18.83
N LEU A 349 -30.65 -4.52 -17.78
CA LEU A 349 -31.13 -3.54 -16.82
C LEU A 349 -31.21 -2.12 -17.40
N VAL A 350 -30.20 -1.73 -18.16
CA VAL A 350 -30.19 -0.41 -18.83
C VAL A 350 -31.33 -0.29 -19.83
N LYS A 351 -31.63 -1.35 -20.61
CA LYS A 351 -32.79 -1.40 -21.52
C LYS A 351 -34.13 -1.18 -20.77
N GLN A 352 -34.21 -1.60 -19.51
CA GLN A 352 -35.38 -1.42 -18.66
C GLN A 352 -35.28 -0.18 -17.74
N SER A 353 -34.39 0.77 -18.10
CA SER A 353 -34.21 2.05 -17.40
C SER A 353 -33.84 1.90 -15.92
N ARG A 354 -33.07 0.86 -15.56
CA ARG A 354 -32.54 0.66 -14.22
C ARG A 354 -31.16 1.28 -14.09
N THR A 355 -30.88 1.82 -12.92
CA THR A 355 -29.58 2.46 -12.60
C THR A 355 -28.57 1.41 -12.15
N VAL A 356 -27.54 1.21 -12.94
CA VAL A 356 -26.43 0.30 -12.62
C VAL A 356 -25.19 1.11 -12.27
N LYS A 357 -24.53 0.76 -11.17
CA LYS A 357 -23.20 1.26 -10.83
C LYS A 357 -22.21 0.11 -10.88
N LEU A 358 -21.04 0.39 -11.44
CA LEU A 358 -19.96 -0.58 -11.60
C LEU A 358 -18.74 -0.11 -10.81
N CYS A 359 -18.12 -0.99 -10.05
CA CYS A 359 -16.90 -0.68 -9.35
C CYS A 359 -15.92 -1.86 -9.28
N ALA A 360 -14.65 -1.54 -8.97
CA ALA A 360 -13.61 -2.51 -8.75
C ALA A 360 -12.62 -1.99 -7.67
N PRO A 361 -11.81 -2.86 -7.05
CA PRO A 361 -10.83 -2.44 -6.04
C PRO A 361 -9.72 -1.53 -6.59
N THR A 362 -9.35 -1.68 -7.87
CA THR A 362 -8.26 -0.93 -8.51
C THR A 362 -8.73 -0.08 -9.68
N GLY A 363 -7.99 1.01 -9.98
CA GLY A 363 -8.30 1.90 -11.10
C GLY A 363 -8.24 1.20 -12.46
N LYS A 364 -7.28 0.30 -12.64
CA LYS A 364 -7.13 -0.48 -13.88
C LYS A 364 -8.29 -1.45 -14.10
N ALA A 365 -8.70 -2.18 -13.05
CA ALA A 365 -9.84 -3.07 -13.11
C ALA A 365 -11.14 -2.30 -13.42
N ALA A 366 -11.36 -1.16 -12.75
CA ALA A 366 -12.53 -0.31 -12.99
C ALA A 366 -12.58 0.18 -14.45
N ARG A 367 -11.45 0.61 -15.00
CA ARG A 367 -11.39 1.05 -16.39
C ARG A 367 -11.70 -0.09 -17.36
N ARG A 368 -11.05 -1.26 -17.16
CA ARG A 368 -11.33 -2.42 -17.98
C ARG A 368 -12.81 -2.81 -17.95
N LEU A 369 -13.41 -2.73 -16.74
CA LEU A 369 -14.83 -2.98 -16.57
C LEU A 369 -15.68 -1.98 -17.40
N SER A 370 -15.28 -0.69 -17.42
CA SER A 370 -15.94 0.32 -18.28
C SER A 370 -15.81 0.00 -19.77
N GLU A 371 -14.61 -0.37 -20.23
CA GLU A 371 -14.35 -0.69 -21.65
C GLU A 371 -15.17 -1.89 -22.14
N VAL A 372 -15.27 -2.91 -21.32
CA VAL A 372 -15.97 -4.15 -21.68
C VAL A 372 -17.49 -4.01 -21.59
N THR A 373 -17.99 -3.29 -20.56
CA THR A 373 -19.44 -3.13 -20.36
C THR A 373 -20.02 -1.95 -21.12
N GLY A 374 -19.19 -1.00 -21.55
CA GLY A 374 -19.64 0.26 -22.16
C GLY A 374 -20.28 1.23 -21.17
N ALA A 375 -20.28 0.91 -19.86
CA ALA A 375 -20.83 1.73 -18.79
C ALA A 375 -19.71 2.28 -17.89
N GLU A 376 -19.92 3.43 -17.26
CA GLU A 376 -18.91 4.03 -16.38
C GLU A 376 -18.71 3.17 -15.13
N ALA A 377 -17.46 2.77 -14.88
CA ALA A 377 -17.04 2.09 -13.67
C ALA A 377 -15.99 2.92 -12.90
N THR A 378 -16.00 2.83 -11.58
CA THR A 378 -15.11 3.58 -10.70
C THR A 378 -14.40 2.66 -9.71
N THR A 379 -13.39 3.17 -9.00
CA THR A 379 -12.85 2.40 -7.87
C THR A 379 -13.82 2.43 -6.70
N ILE A 380 -13.79 1.38 -5.86
CA ILE A 380 -14.59 1.34 -4.62
C ILE A 380 -14.31 2.57 -3.75
N HIS A 381 -13.04 2.97 -3.61
CA HIS A 381 -12.67 4.17 -2.84
C HIS A 381 -13.32 5.45 -3.38
N ARG A 382 -13.38 5.62 -4.71
CA ARG A 382 -14.05 6.76 -5.33
C ARG A 382 -15.57 6.69 -5.20
N LEU A 383 -16.14 5.49 -5.34
CA LEU A 383 -17.58 5.26 -5.17
C LEU A 383 -18.04 5.64 -3.75
N LEU A 384 -17.21 5.30 -2.75
CA LEU A 384 -17.47 5.58 -1.34
C LEU A 384 -16.93 6.93 -0.86
N GLU A 385 -16.42 7.76 -1.77
CA GLU A 385 -15.90 9.10 -1.47
C GLU A 385 -14.87 9.10 -0.33
N TYR A 386 -13.81 8.28 -0.47
CA TYR A 386 -12.77 8.16 0.54
C TYR A 386 -11.97 9.46 0.70
N VAL A 387 -11.91 9.96 1.95
CA VAL A 387 -11.10 11.13 2.35
C VAL A 387 -9.95 10.67 3.24
N PRO A 388 -8.69 10.93 2.85
CA PRO A 388 -7.53 10.57 3.68
C PRO A 388 -7.58 11.21 5.07
N GLY A 389 -7.50 10.37 6.12
CA GLY A 389 -7.58 10.80 7.51
C GLY A 389 -8.99 10.82 8.10
N GLU A 390 -10.04 10.87 7.28
CA GLU A 390 -11.44 10.87 7.73
C GLU A 390 -12.14 9.54 7.45
N GLY A 391 -11.72 8.82 6.39
CA GLY A 391 -12.31 7.54 5.98
C GLY A 391 -13.27 7.66 4.80
N PHE A 392 -14.26 6.79 4.74
CA PHE A 392 -15.29 6.77 3.70
C PHE A 392 -16.45 7.68 4.10
N ALA A 393 -16.85 8.58 3.20
CA ALA A 393 -17.99 9.47 3.42
C ALA A 393 -19.34 8.74 3.22
N ARG A 394 -19.36 7.71 2.35
CA ARG A 394 -20.54 6.84 2.16
C ARG A 394 -20.47 5.65 3.09
N ASP A 395 -21.51 5.47 3.89
CA ASP A 395 -21.67 4.39 4.86
C ASP A 395 -23.16 4.03 5.09
N ALA A 396 -23.47 3.47 6.25
CA ALA A 396 -24.84 3.09 6.62
C ALA A 396 -25.75 4.31 6.89
N ASP A 397 -25.18 5.43 7.34
CA ASP A 397 -25.91 6.66 7.64
C ASP A 397 -26.11 7.52 6.39
N ASP A 398 -25.19 7.44 5.42
CA ASP A 398 -25.31 8.09 4.10
C ASP A 398 -25.06 7.08 2.96
N PRO A 399 -26.00 6.15 2.72
CA PRO A 399 -25.83 5.07 1.75
C PRO A 399 -25.91 5.54 0.30
N LEU A 400 -25.45 4.68 -0.61
CA LEU A 400 -25.62 4.85 -2.05
C LEU A 400 -27.10 4.81 -2.42
N THR A 401 -27.66 5.94 -2.79
CA THR A 401 -29.08 6.07 -3.14
C THR A 401 -29.30 6.09 -4.65
N GLY A 402 -30.48 5.66 -5.11
CA GLY A 402 -30.86 5.67 -6.53
C GLY A 402 -30.08 4.66 -7.38
N VAL A 403 -29.50 3.63 -6.78
CA VAL A 403 -28.79 2.54 -7.44
C VAL A 403 -29.64 1.28 -7.35
N ASP A 404 -30.02 0.71 -8.48
CA ASP A 404 -30.79 -0.54 -8.55
C ASP A 404 -29.86 -1.76 -8.44
N LEU A 405 -28.71 -1.74 -9.14
CA LEU A 405 -27.69 -2.78 -9.09
C LEU A 405 -26.30 -2.18 -8.92
N LEU A 406 -25.54 -2.72 -7.96
CA LEU A 406 -24.11 -2.50 -7.79
C LEU A 406 -23.35 -3.75 -8.22
N VAL A 407 -22.51 -3.64 -9.25
CA VAL A 407 -21.61 -4.71 -9.70
C VAL A 407 -20.20 -4.43 -9.18
N VAL A 408 -19.60 -5.40 -8.53
CA VAL A 408 -18.25 -5.34 -7.96
C VAL A 408 -17.39 -6.36 -8.67
N ASP A 409 -16.55 -5.93 -9.59
CA ASP A 409 -15.60 -6.83 -10.28
C ASP A 409 -14.29 -6.97 -9.49
N GLU A 410 -13.52 -8.02 -9.77
CA GLU A 410 -12.29 -8.41 -9.03
C GLU A 410 -12.55 -8.52 -7.50
N ALA A 411 -13.71 -9.04 -7.12
CA ALA A 411 -14.11 -9.17 -5.70
C ALA A 411 -13.18 -10.10 -4.89
N SER A 412 -12.35 -10.92 -5.53
CA SER A 412 -11.28 -11.69 -4.88
C SER A 412 -10.22 -10.81 -4.20
N MET A 413 -10.13 -9.51 -4.55
CA MET A 413 -9.23 -8.54 -3.92
C MET A 413 -9.86 -7.83 -2.70
N LEU A 414 -11.12 -8.12 -2.35
CA LEU A 414 -11.79 -7.53 -1.19
C LEU A 414 -11.29 -8.15 0.12
N ASP A 415 -10.66 -7.35 0.95
CA ASP A 415 -10.42 -7.69 2.35
C ASP A 415 -11.65 -7.38 3.22
N VAL A 416 -11.63 -7.82 4.48
CA VAL A 416 -12.74 -7.63 5.42
C VAL A 416 -13.08 -6.15 5.63
N ARG A 417 -12.08 -5.26 5.67
CA ARG A 417 -12.28 -3.82 5.90
C ARG A 417 -12.97 -3.15 4.72
N LEU A 418 -12.45 -3.41 3.51
CA LEU A 418 -13.03 -2.82 2.29
C LEU A 418 -14.41 -3.37 1.99
N ALA A 419 -14.62 -4.68 2.20
CA ALA A 419 -15.94 -5.31 2.02
C ALA A 419 -16.96 -4.78 3.04
N ALA A 420 -16.57 -4.62 4.31
CA ALA A 420 -17.44 -4.06 5.33
C ALA A 420 -17.84 -2.61 4.99
N ALA A 421 -16.89 -1.77 4.56
CA ALA A 421 -17.18 -0.41 4.14
C ALA A 421 -18.14 -0.39 2.94
N LEU A 422 -17.86 -1.19 1.92
CA LEU A 422 -18.67 -1.26 0.69
C LEU A 422 -20.10 -1.71 0.98
N LEU A 423 -20.27 -2.85 1.68
CA LEU A 423 -21.60 -3.40 1.94
C LEU A 423 -22.39 -2.55 2.94
N SER A 424 -21.73 -1.85 3.87
CA SER A 424 -22.40 -0.88 4.76
C SER A 424 -23.02 0.28 3.99
N ALA A 425 -22.37 0.73 2.93
CA ALA A 425 -22.86 1.83 2.09
C ALA A 425 -23.92 1.42 1.06
N VAL A 426 -24.24 0.14 0.94
CA VAL A 426 -25.29 -0.36 0.01
C VAL A 426 -26.67 0.13 0.47
N GLY A 427 -27.39 0.78 -0.42
CA GLY A 427 -28.72 1.31 -0.16
C GLY A 427 -29.79 0.22 0.09
N PRO A 428 -30.91 0.59 0.71
CA PRO A 428 -31.95 -0.36 1.14
C PRO A 428 -32.67 -1.07 -0.02
N ARG A 429 -32.51 -0.60 -1.25
CA ARG A 429 -33.12 -1.21 -2.45
C ARG A 429 -32.11 -1.74 -3.45
N THR A 430 -30.82 -1.54 -3.22
CA THR A 430 -29.74 -1.89 -4.15
C THR A 430 -29.44 -3.38 -4.11
N HIS A 431 -29.42 -4.05 -5.25
CA HIS A 431 -28.87 -5.37 -5.43
C HIS A 431 -27.36 -5.32 -5.60
N VAL A 432 -26.64 -6.35 -5.16
CA VAL A 432 -25.18 -6.44 -5.27
C VAL A 432 -24.78 -7.73 -5.98
N LEU A 433 -23.96 -7.61 -7.01
CA LEU A 433 -23.32 -8.73 -7.68
C LEU A 433 -21.82 -8.65 -7.44
N LEU A 434 -21.26 -9.61 -6.70
CA LEU A 434 -19.83 -9.78 -6.51
C LEU A 434 -19.28 -10.71 -7.60
N VAL A 435 -18.33 -10.22 -8.39
CA VAL A 435 -17.71 -11.00 -9.47
C VAL A 435 -16.25 -11.18 -9.17
N GLY A 436 -15.75 -12.41 -9.21
CA GLY A 436 -14.34 -12.67 -8.91
C GLY A 436 -13.88 -14.07 -9.26
N ASP A 437 -12.63 -14.32 -8.98
CA ASP A 437 -11.95 -15.58 -9.21
C ASP A 437 -11.18 -15.95 -7.94
N VAL A 438 -11.67 -16.94 -7.21
CA VAL A 438 -11.12 -17.35 -5.89
C VAL A 438 -9.76 -18.03 -5.98
N ASP A 439 -9.38 -18.47 -7.18
CA ASP A 439 -8.12 -19.17 -7.41
C ASP A 439 -6.96 -18.20 -7.67
N GLN A 440 -7.27 -16.90 -7.79
CA GLN A 440 -6.28 -15.83 -7.81
C GLN A 440 -5.67 -15.57 -6.42
N LEU A 441 -4.66 -14.69 -6.37
CA LEU A 441 -4.05 -14.26 -5.11
C LEU A 441 -5.10 -13.64 -4.19
N ALA A 442 -5.02 -13.99 -2.92
CA ALA A 442 -5.83 -13.40 -1.86
C ALA A 442 -5.62 -11.87 -1.74
N PRO A 443 -6.53 -11.13 -1.09
CA PRO A 443 -6.40 -9.70 -0.87
C PRO A 443 -5.08 -9.35 -0.15
N VAL A 444 -4.60 -8.12 -0.27
CA VAL A 444 -3.42 -7.67 0.52
C VAL A 444 -3.79 -7.53 2.00
N GLY A 445 -4.99 -7.04 2.31
CA GLY A 445 -5.50 -6.91 3.67
C GLY A 445 -6.05 -8.21 4.28
N PRO A 446 -6.57 -8.14 5.52
CA PRO A 446 -7.01 -9.32 6.27
C PRO A 446 -8.30 -9.95 5.74
N GLY A 447 -8.35 -11.28 5.82
CA GLY A 447 -9.49 -12.11 5.42
C GLY A 447 -9.50 -12.51 3.93
N ARG A 448 -10.54 -13.26 3.54
CA ARG A 448 -10.79 -13.81 2.19
C ARG A 448 -12.28 -13.79 1.89
N VAL A 449 -12.83 -12.57 1.84
CA VAL A 449 -14.29 -12.38 1.87
C VAL A 449 -15.01 -13.16 0.80
N LEU A 450 -14.58 -13.10 -0.47
CA LEU A 450 -15.26 -13.83 -1.55
C LEU A 450 -15.26 -15.35 -1.32
N GLU A 451 -14.11 -15.90 -0.92
CA GLU A 451 -13.97 -17.34 -0.63
C GLU A 451 -14.82 -17.75 0.58
N ASP A 452 -14.80 -16.95 1.64
CA ASP A 452 -15.57 -17.21 2.86
C ASP A 452 -17.09 -17.15 2.60
N LEU A 453 -17.57 -16.20 1.80
CA LEU A 453 -18.97 -16.09 1.40
C LEU A 453 -19.42 -17.29 0.54
N ILE A 454 -18.56 -17.76 -0.36
CA ILE A 454 -18.81 -18.97 -1.15
C ILE A 454 -18.87 -20.21 -0.24
N ALA A 455 -17.93 -20.31 0.71
CA ALA A 455 -17.84 -21.43 1.62
C ALA A 455 -19.01 -21.49 2.62
N SER A 456 -19.57 -20.34 3.01
CA SER A 456 -20.74 -20.28 3.91
C SER A 456 -22.01 -20.86 3.28
N GLY A 457 -22.14 -20.84 1.96
CA GLY A 457 -23.32 -21.26 1.24
C GLY A 457 -24.57 -20.39 1.44
N VAL A 458 -24.47 -19.29 2.19
CA VAL A 458 -25.59 -18.37 2.48
C VAL A 458 -25.90 -17.48 1.28
N VAL A 459 -24.87 -17.05 0.56
CA VAL A 459 -25.04 -16.17 -0.61
C VAL A 459 -25.24 -16.99 -1.88
N PRO A 460 -26.36 -16.81 -2.62
CA PRO A 460 -26.57 -17.48 -3.90
C PRO A 460 -25.43 -17.21 -4.87
N GLN A 461 -24.93 -18.27 -5.51
CA GLN A 461 -23.77 -18.17 -6.38
C GLN A 461 -23.94 -18.94 -7.69
N THR A 462 -23.27 -18.47 -8.72
CA THR A 462 -23.07 -19.19 -9.97
C THR A 462 -21.59 -19.38 -10.23
N LYS A 463 -21.14 -20.62 -10.35
CA LYS A 463 -19.78 -20.95 -10.78
C LYS A 463 -19.80 -21.31 -12.27
N LEU A 464 -19.19 -20.46 -13.10
CA LEU A 464 -18.99 -20.75 -14.52
C LEU A 464 -17.83 -21.74 -14.69
N VAL A 465 -18.10 -22.88 -15.27
CA VAL A 465 -17.10 -23.93 -15.51
C VAL A 465 -16.83 -24.19 -16.98
N GLU A 466 -17.74 -23.78 -17.85
CA GLU A 466 -17.63 -24.01 -19.29
C GLU A 466 -16.65 -23.02 -19.93
N VAL A 467 -15.61 -23.55 -20.57
CA VAL A 467 -14.64 -22.74 -21.31
C VAL A 467 -15.12 -22.59 -22.75
N PHE A 468 -15.25 -21.35 -23.22
CA PHE A 468 -15.66 -21.12 -24.59
C PHE A 468 -14.69 -21.70 -25.60
N ARG A 469 -15.21 -22.22 -26.73
CA ARG A 469 -14.43 -22.90 -27.78
C ARG A 469 -13.19 -22.09 -28.19
N GLN A 470 -13.31 -20.79 -28.36
CA GLN A 470 -12.16 -19.93 -28.70
C GLN A 470 -11.12 -19.88 -27.58
N ALA A 471 -11.57 -19.72 -26.34
CA ALA A 471 -10.72 -19.71 -25.16
C ALA A 471 -10.05 -21.07 -24.90
N ALA A 472 -10.75 -22.19 -25.18
CA ALA A 472 -10.22 -23.53 -25.05
C ALA A 472 -9.03 -23.84 -26.00
N ARG A 473 -8.88 -23.09 -27.09
CA ARG A 473 -7.75 -23.19 -27.99
C ARG A 473 -6.48 -22.50 -27.50
N SER A 474 -6.59 -21.57 -26.55
CA SER A 474 -5.46 -20.85 -25.96
C SER A 474 -4.71 -21.77 -24.98
N LEU A 475 -3.41 -21.90 -25.17
CA LEU A 475 -2.56 -22.60 -24.20
C LEU A 475 -2.42 -21.81 -22.89
N ILE A 476 -2.55 -20.47 -22.88
CA ILE A 476 -2.59 -19.66 -21.63
C ILE A 476 -3.76 -20.13 -20.77
N ILE A 477 -4.95 -20.23 -21.35
CA ILE A 477 -6.15 -20.66 -20.60
C ILE A 477 -5.99 -22.08 -20.08
N ARG A 478 -5.50 -23.00 -20.93
CA ARG A 478 -5.26 -24.40 -20.53
C ARG A 478 -4.16 -24.53 -19.48
N ALA A 479 -3.12 -23.70 -19.57
CA ALA A 479 -2.06 -23.63 -18.57
C ALA A 479 -2.60 -23.11 -17.23
N ALA A 480 -3.41 -22.05 -17.23
CA ALA A 480 -4.06 -21.56 -16.04
C ALA A 480 -4.92 -22.63 -15.35
N HIS A 481 -5.75 -23.35 -16.11
CA HIS A 481 -6.56 -24.45 -15.59
C HIS A 481 -5.74 -25.64 -15.07
N ALA A 482 -4.62 -25.98 -15.71
CA ALA A 482 -3.73 -27.04 -15.21
C ALA A 482 -3.04 -26.60 -13.90
N ILE A 483 -2.53 -25.36 -13.87
CA ILE A 483 -1.91 -24.77 -12.66
C ILE A 483 -2.89 -24.76 -11.51
N ASP A 484 -4.14 -24.36 -11.73
CA ASP A 484 -5.20 -24.36 -10.71
C ASP A 484 -5.40 -25.77 -10.11
N ARG A 485 -5.37 -26.82 -10.91
CA ARG A 485 -5.42 -28.21 -10.42
C ARG A 485 -4.11 -28.73 -9.82
N GLY A 486 -3.04 -27.91 -9.81
CA GLY A 486 -1.69 -28.32 -9.35
C GLY A 486 -0.95 -29.20 -10.37
N GLU A 487 -1.39 -29.23 -11.61
CA GLU A 487 -0.80 -29.98 -12.70
C GLU A 487 0.21 -29.12 -13.48
N SER A 488 1.18 -29.79 -14.09
CA SER A 488 2.11 -29.10 -15.00
C SER A 488 1.38 -28.54 -16.21
N PRO A 489 1.62 -27.26 -16.58
CA PRO A 489 0.95 -26.66 -17.72
C PRO A 489 1.36 -27.36 -19.05
N PRO A 490 0.44 -27.43 -20.04
CA PRO A 490 0.73 -28.02 -21.35
C PRO A 490 1.76 -27.15 -22.10
N THR A 491 2.79 -27.78 -22.63
CA THR A 491 3.85 -27.12 -23.43
C THR A 491 3.77 -27.44 -24.91
N GLN A 492 2.95 -28.42 -25.30
CA GLN A 492 2.75 -28.84 -26.70
C GLN A 492 1.39 -28.37 -27.19
N ALA A 493 1.38 -27.73 -28.34
CA ALA A 493 0.17 -27.29 -29.01
C ALA A 493 -0.33 -28.40 -29.96
N GLY A 494 -1.63 -28.70 -29.96
CA GLY A 494 -2.30 -29.47 -30.97
C GLY A 494 -2.43 -28.66 -32.28
N ALA A 495 -3.00 -29.29 -33.33
CA ALA A 495 -3.12 -28.67 -34.65
C ALA A 495 -4.02 -27.41 -34.66
N ASP A 496 -5.04 -27.38 -33.79
CA ASP A 496 -6.03 -26.29 -33.68
C ASP A 496 -5.76 -25.31 -32.54
N ASP A 497 -4.70 -25.55 -31.72
CA ASP A 497 -4.38 -24.74 -30.57
C ASP A 497 -3.69 -23.41 -30.94
N ILE A 498 -3.95 -22.38 -30.15
CA ILE A 498 -3.21 -21.11 -30.20
C ILE A 498 -1.95 -21.27 -29.34
N ARG A 499 -0.79 -21.14 -29.97
CA ARG A 499 0.50 -21.28 -29.29
C ARG A 499 0.93 -19.98 -28.64
N ASP A 500 0.28 -19.66 -27.51
CA ASP A 500 0.42 -18.42 -26.78
C ASP A 500 1.06 -18.60 -25.39
N PHE A 501 1.36 -19.85 -24.95
CA PHE A 501 2.03 -20.16 -23.70
C PHE A 501 3.32 -20.95 -23.94
N PHE A 502 4.39 -20.58 -23.22
CA PHE A 502 5.70 -21.22 -23.28
C PHE A 502 6.28 -21.42 -21.88
N LEU A 503 6.90 -22.58 -21.65
CA LEU A 503 7.67 -22.88 -20.44
C LEU A 503 9.12 -23.13 -20.82
N ILE A 504 10.03 -22.39 -20.22
CA ILE A 504 11.48 -22.50 -20.42
C ILE A 504 12.14 -22.80 -19.08
N GLU A 505 12.80 -23.95 -18.97
CA GLU A 505 13.56 -24.30 -17.77
C GLU A 505 15.04 -23.92 -17.91
N ARG A 506 15.64 -23.48 -16.82
CA ARG A 506 17.06 -23.17 -16.69
C ARG A 506 17.62 -23.79 -15.41
N ASP A 507 18.92 -24.01 -15.36
CA ASP A 507 19.54 -24.75 -14.26
C ASP A 507 19.88 -23.87 -13.05
N ASP A 508 20.02 -22.56 -13.26
CA ASP A 508 20.40 -21.58 -12.22
C ASP A 508 19.69 -20.23 -12.39
N PRO A 509 19.59 -19.38 -11.35
CA PRO A 509 18.89 -18.12 -11.39
C PRO A 509 19.55 -17.08 -12.32
N GLN A 510 20.85 -17.14 -12.60
CA GLN A 510 21.54 -16.23 -13.52
C GLN A 510 21.11 -16.53 -14.98
N ARG A 511 20.94 -17.81 -15.32
CA ARG A 511 20.41 -18.20 -16.63
C ARG A 511 18.93 -17.87 -16.78
N VAL A 512 18.14 -17.98 -15.70
CA VAL A 512 16.74 -17.46 -15.70
C VAL A 512 16.76 -15.97 -16.00
N PHE A 513 17.61 -15.20 -15.30
CA PHE A 513 17.72 -13.76 -15.50
C PHE A 513 18.10 -13.41 -16.96
N ALA A 514 19.16 -14.01 -17.49
CA ALA A 514 19.61 -13.74 -18.86
C ALA A 514 18.57 -14.10 -19.92
N GLU A 515 17.84 -15.21 -19.73
CA GLU A 515 16.77 -15.63 -20.63
C GLU A 515 15.61 -14.64 -20.63
N VAL A 516 15.15 -14.21 -19.43
CA VAL A 516 14.06 -13.22 -19.29
C VAL A 516 14.45 -11.89 -19.94
N VAL A 517 15.67 -11.39 -19.69
CA VAL A 517 16.17 -10.17 -20.33
C VAL A 517 16.19 -10.32 -21.86
N SER A 518 16.70 -11.45 -22.40
CA SER A 518 16.71 -11.70 -23.83
C SER A 518 15.31 -11.76 -24.46
N LEU A 519 14.37 -12.37 -23.75
CA LEU A 519 12.96 -12.42 -24.15
C LEU A 519 12.33 -11.03 -24.18
N ALA A 520 12.55 -10.25 -23.12
CA ALA A 520 11.92 -8.95 -22.96
C ALA A 520 12.42 -7.90 -23.96
N ILE A 521 13.73 -7.87 -24.25
CA ILE A 521 14.32 -6.82 -25.09
C ILE A 521 14.42 -7.17 -26.58
N LYS A 522 14.45 -8.46 -26.95
CA LYS A 522 14.71 -8.87 -28.35
C LYS A 522 13.70 -9.85 -28.91
N ARG A 523 13.47 -10.99 -28.24
CA ARG A 523 12.79 -12.11 -28.87
C ARG A 523 11.29 -11.87 -29.01
N LEU A 524 10.59 -11.50 -27.92
CA LEU A 524 9.16 -11.24 -27.96
C LEU A 524 8.81 -9.97 -28.75
N PRO A 525 9.49 -8.82 -28.52
CA PRO A 525 9.24 -7.63 -29.32
C PRO A 525 9.36 -7.86 -30.82
N LYS A 526 10.42 -8.57 -31.23
CA LYS A 526 10.64 -8.87 -32.67
C LYS A 526 9.62 -9.86 -33.26
N HIS A 527 9.21 -10.87 -32.47
CA HIS A 527 8.34 -11.94 -32.98
C HIS A 527 6.87 -11.54 -33.06
N TYR A 528 6.41 -10.76 -32.05
CA TYR A 528 5.01 -10.37 -31.92
C TYR A 528 4.77 -8.89 -32.28
N GLU A 529 5.80 -8.20 -32.79
CA GLU A 529 5.73 -6.76 -33.12
C GLU A 529 5.28 -5.87 -31.96
N LEU A 530 5.80 -6.15 -30.74
CA LEU A 530 5.45 -5.48 -29.50
C LEU A 530 6.44 -4.36 -29.15
N ASP A 531 5.95 -3.29 -28.56
CA ASP A 531 6.79 -2.32 -27.87
C ASP A 531 7.26 -2.91 -26.53
N PRO A 532 8.59 -3.07 -26.33
CA PRO A 532 9.13 -3.69 -25.11
C PRO A 532 8.87 -2.88 -23.84
N VAL A 533 8.49 -1.60 -23.95
CA VAL A 533 8.24 -0.71 -22.82
C VAL A 533 6.76 -0.68 -22.45
N SER A 534 5.85 -0.60 -23.44
CA SER A 534 4.40 -0.50 -23.18
C SER A 534 3.66 -1.83 -23.16
N ASP A 535 4.05 -2.79 -24.04
CA ASP A 535 3.27 -4.00 -24.29
C ASP A 535 3.77 -5.23 -23.54
N LEU A 536 4.95 -5.14 -22.92
CA LEU A 536 5.57 -6.24 -22.23
C LEU A 536 5.76 -5.94 -20.74
N GLN A 537 5.43 -6.92 -19.90
CA GLN A 537 5.65 -6.83 -18.46
C GLN A 537 6.41 -8.06 -17.95
N VAL A 538 7.49 -7.82 -17.21
CA VAL A 538 8.20 -8.88 -16.47
C VAL A 538 7.59 -8.98 -15.07
N LEU A 539 7.18 -10.21 -14.67
CA LEU A 539 6.62 -10.51 -13.36
C LEU A 539 7.59 -11.36 -12.55
N VAL A 540 7.86 -10.93 -11.32
CA VAL A 540 8.83 -11.57 -10.43
C VAL A 540 8.26 -11.65 -9.02
N PRO A 541 8.39 -12.80 -8.31
CA PRO A 541 7.84 -12.94 -6.95
C PRO A 541 8.49 -12.06 -5.89
N MET A 542 9.78 -11.72 -6.01
CA MET A 542 10.55 -11.05 -4.96
C MET A 542 11.40 -9.89 -5.49
N HIS A 543 11.64 -8.89 -4.62
CA HIS A 543 12.44 -7.71 -4.95
C HIS A 543 13.94 -8.02 -5.05
N LYS A 544 14.50 -8.71 -4.06
CA LYS A 544 15.94 -8.96 -3.93
C LYS A 544 16.37 -10.29 -4.55
N GLY A 545 17.64 -10.39 -4.84
CA GLY A 545 18.28 -11.61 -5.36
C GLY A 545 18.70 -11.51 -6.82
N PRO A 546 19.45 -12.52 -7.34
CA PRO A 546 20.01 -12.49 -8.70
C PRO A 546 18.94 -12.43 -9.82
N ALA A 547 17.75 -12.96 -9.56
CA ALA A 547 16.59 -12.88 -10.43
C ALA A 547 15.44 -12.09 -9.77
N GLY A 548 15.78 -11.03 -9.01
CA GLY A 548 14.82 -10.16 -8.32
C GLY A 548 14.37 -8.98 -9.17
N ILE A 549 13.28 -8.33 -8.75
CA ILE A 549 12.68 -7.16 -9.42
C ILE A 549 13.70 -6.04 -9.61
N ASP A 550 14.51 -5.75 -8.60
CA ASP A 550 15.46 -4.64 -8.63
C ASP A 550 16.53 -4.84 -9.71
N ALA A 551 17.10 -6.05 -9.80
CA ALA A 551 18.08 -6.40 -10.82
C ALA A 551 17.50 -6.35 -12.24
N PHE A 552 16.26 -6.83 -12.44
CA PHE A 552 15.58 -6.72 -13.74
C PHE A 552 15.33 -5.26 -14.11
N ASN A 553 14.82 -4.44 -13.20
CA ASN A 553 14.55 -3.02 -13.48
C ASN A 553 15.82 -2.25 -13.87
N GLU A 554 16.93 -2.48 -13.17
CA GLU A 554 18.20 -1.86 -13.49
C GLU A 554 18.70 -2.25 -14.89
N THR A 555 18.70 -3.56 -15.19
CA THR A 555 19.18 -4.09 -16.48
C THR A 555 18.27 -3.70 -17.64
N LEU A 556 16.95 -3.88 -17.50
CA LEU A 556 15.99 -3.53 -18.54
C LEU A 556 16.01 -2.03 -18.86
N ARG A 557 16.13 -1.19 -17.83
CA ARG A 557 16.33 0.25 -18.02
C ARG A 557 17.59 0.56 -18.81
N ALA A 558 18.71 -0.06 -18.48
CA ALA A 558 19.98 0.16 -19.16
C ALA A 558 19.91 -0.24 -20.65
N GLU A 559 19.19 -1.30 -20.96
CA GLU A 559 19.04 -1.81 -22.34
C GLU A 559 17.96 -1.08 -23.16
N LEU A 560 16.81 -0.76 -22.53
CA LEU A 560 15.65 -0.18 -23.22
C LEU A 560 15.66 1.35 -23.23
N ASN A 561 16.30 1.98 -22.26
CA ASN A 561 16.41 3.45 -22.13
C ASN A 561 17.85 3.92 -21.83
N PRO A 562 18.87 3.50 -22.63
CA PRO A 562 20.27 3.80 -22.36
C PRO A 562 20.61 5.30 -22.52
N SER A 563 19.90 6.00 -23.40
CA SER A 563 20.14 7.40 -23.77
C SER A 563 19.11 8.38 -23.22
N GLY A 564 18.21 7.90 -22.34
CA GLY A 564 17.22 8.74 -21.69
C GLY A 564 17.88 9.85 -20.88
N ARG A 565 17.44 11.11 -21.07
CA ARG A 565 17.97 12.26 -20.32
C ARG A 565 17.52 12.19 -18.87
N ASP A 566 18.46 12.40 -17.94
CA ASP A 566 18.16 12.44 -16.51
C ASP A 566 17.13 13.54 -16.19
N VAL A 567 16.19 13.19 -15.36
CA VAL A 567 15.20 14.13 -14.81
C VAL A 567 15.77 14.72 -13.53
N LYS A 568 16.08 16.03 -13.59
CA LYS A 568 16.74 16.73 -12.48
C LYS A 568 15.95 16.60 -11.17
N GLY A 569 16.65 16.26 -10.08
CA GLY A 569 16.05 16.10 -8.76
C GLY A 569 15.40 14.72 -8.51
N THR A 570 15.48 13.81 -9.48
CA THR A 570 14.95 12.45 -9.35
C THR A 570 15.99 11.40 -9.76
N GLN A 571 15.70 10.13 -9.49
CA GLN A 571 16.49 8.99 -9.95
C GLN A 571 16.12 8.53 -11.37
N PHE A 572 15.16 9.18 -12.04
CA PHE A 572 14.57 8.73 -13.29
C PHE A 572 15.13 9.44 -14.52
N ARG A 573 14.85 8.84 -15.69
CA ARG A 573 15.15 9.39 -17.01
C ARG A 573 13.86 9.57 -17.80
N LEU A 574 13.89 10.49 -18.77
CA LEU A 574 12.85 10.56 -19.78
C LEU A 574 12.78 9.23 -20.53
N GLY A 575 11.59 8.71 -20.74
CA GLY A 575 11.35 7.39 -21.32
C GLY A 575 11.36 6.24 -20.31
N ASP A 576 11.64 6.46 -19.02
CA ASP A 576 11.56 5.39 -18.03
C ASP A 576 10.12 4.93 -17.82
N ARG A 577 9.92 3.60 -17.78
CA ARG A 577 8.68 2.97 -17.34
C ARG A 577 8.63 2.97 -15.83
N ILE A 578 7.58 3.54 -15.30
CA ILE A 578 7.41 3.74 -13.86
C ILE A 578 6.03 3.27 -13.38
N MET A 579 5.95 3.03 -12.07
CA MET A 579 4.72 2.71 -11.36
C MET A 579 4.53 3.64 -10.18
N GLN A 580 3.31 4.08 -9.96
CA GLN A 580 2.91 4.77 -8.75
C GLN A 580 2.82 3.79 -7.58
N THR A 581 3.38 4.15 -6.43
CA THR A 581 3.39 3.27 -5.25
C THR A 581 2.41 3.68 -4.15
N ARG A 582 1.82 4.86 -4.26
CA ARG A 582 0.81 5.41 -3.33
C ARG A 582 -0.35 6.01 -4.12
N ASN A 583 -1.53 6.09 -3.52
CA ASN A 583 -2.65 6.78 -4.16
C ASN A 583 -2.41 8.29 -4.16
N ASN A 584 -2.52 8.92 -5.32
CA ASN A 584 -2.55 10.36 -5.50
C ASN A 584 -3.94 10.74 -6.03
N HIS A 585 -4.84 11.11 -5.14
CA HIS A 585 -6.23 11.40 -5.47
C HIS A 585 -6.36 12.71 -6.26
N GLU A 586 -5.51 13.69 -5.95
CA GLU A 586 -5.50 15.00 -6.64
C GLU A 586 -5.14 14.84 -8.12
N ARG A 587 -4.13 14.04 -8.41
CA ARG A 587 -3.66 13.77 -9.78
C ARG A 587 -4.39 12.60 -10.43
N GLN A 588 -5.27 11.91 -9.71
CA GLN A 588 -5.97 10.69 -10.14
C GLN A 588 -4.98 9.63 -10.65
N PHE A 589 -3.84 9.49 -9.95
CA PHE A 589 -2.80 8.51 -10.24
C PHE A 589 -2.65 7.57 -9.04
N TYR A 590 -3.09 6.32 -9.22
CA TYR A 590 -3.30 5.42 -8.11
C TYR A 590 -2.17 4.38 -7.96
N ASN A 591 -2.07 3.81 -6.78
CA ASN A 591 -1.11 2.75 -6.49
C ASN A 591 -1.24 1.57 -7.47
N GLY A 592 -0.12 1.17 -8.07
CA GLY A 592 -0.05 0.13 -9.10
C GLY A 592 -0.27 0.62 -10.53
N GLU A 593 -0.70 1.86 -10.77
CA GLU A 593 -0.78 2.40 -12.12
C GLU A 593 0.61 2.61 -12.71
N ILE A 594 0.77 2.21 -13.97
CA ILE A 594 2.03 2.22 -14.71
C ILE A 594 1.93 3.25 -15.83
N GLY A 595 3.07 3.85 -16.16
CA GLY A 595 3.20 4.77 -17.28
C GLY A 595 4.65 5.03 -17.63
N VAL A 596 4.87 5.91 -18.59
CA VAL A 596 6.19 6.32 -19.07
C VAL A 596 6.39 7.80 -18.81
N ILE A 597 7.56 8.19 -18.34
CA ILE A 597 7.94 9.61 -18.17
C ILE A 597 8.14 10.24 -19.55
N ALA A 598 7.16 11.00 -20.00
CA ALA A 598 7.12 11.57 -21.36
C ALA A 598 7.82 12.94 -21.46
N ALA A 599 7.75 13.76 -20.41
CA ALA A 599 8.35 15.07 -20.40
C ALA A 599 8.77 15.51 -18.98
N ASN A 600 9.73 16.43 -18.93
CA ASN A 600 10.14 17.12 -17.72
C ASN A 600 10.22 18.61 -18.03
N ASP A 601 9.60 19.45 -17.20
CA ASP A 601 9.72 20.91 -17.24
C ASP A 601 10.51 21.38 -16.00
N PRO A 602 11.84 21.56 -16.11
CA PRO A 602 12.67 21.97 -14.99
C PRO A 602 12.36 23.38 -14.47
N ALA A 603 11.76 24.25 -15.32
CA ALA A 603 11.41 25.61 -14.94
C ALA A 603 10.19 25.66 -14.02
N ARG A 604 9.29 24.71 -14.21
CA ARG A 604 8.09 24.55 -13.39
C ARG A 604 8.25 23.48 -12.30
N GLY A 605 9.34 22.71 -12.34
CA GLY A 605 9.54 21.58 -11.43
C GLY A 605 8.53 20.45 -11.62
N THR A 606 8.06 20.21 -12.86
CA THR A 606 7.01 19.21 -13.11
C THR A 606 7.45 18.09 -14.04
N LEU A 607 6.85 16.91 -13.82
CA LEU A 607 6.98 15.70 -14.62
C LEU A 607 5.66 15.39 -15.32
N THR A 608 5.70 15.05 -16.59
CA THR A 608 4.54 14.52 -17.31
C THR A 608 4.72 13.03 -17.54
N ILE A 609 3.79 12.25 -17.06
CA ILE A 609 3.70 10.79 -17.24
C ILE A 609 2.58 10.52 -18.24
N VAL A 610 2.80 9.63 -19.17
CA VAL A 610 1.76 9.04 -20.02
C VAL A 610 1.48 7.66 -19.46
N GLY A 611 0.30 7.47 -18.88
CA GLY A 611 -0.15 6.19 -18.37
C GLY A 611 -0.35 5.16 -19.49
N ASP A 612 -0.34 3.86 -19.16
CA ASP A 612 -0.65 2.77 -20.09
C ASP A 612 -2.03 2.93 -20.77
N ASP A 613 -2.86 3.80 -20.21
CA ASP A 613 -4.19 4.19 -20.69
C ASP A 613 -4.20 5.43 -21.59
N GLY A 614 -3.04 5.98 -21.89
CA GLY A 614 -2.89 7.18 -22.70
C GLY A 614 -3.17 8.50 -21.98
N ARG A 615 -3.61 8.49 -20.70
CA ARG A 615 -3.78 9.74 -19.92
C ARG A 615 -2.44 10.42 -19.68
N ARG A 616 -2.46 11.73 -19.75
CA ARG A 616 -1.30 12.56 -19.39
C ARG A 616 -1.50 13.06 -17.95
N ILE A 617 -0.58 12.68 -17.10
CA ILE A 617 -0.59 13.00 -15.67
C ILE A 617 0.59 13.90 -15.40
N THR A 618 0.37 15.05 -14.77
CA THR A 618 1.45 15.97 -14.39
C THR A 618 1.64 15.89 -12.88
N LEU A 619 2.84 15.50 -12.46
CA LEU A 619 3.28 15.47 -11.06
C LEU A 619 4.29 16.58 -10.81
N ASP A 620 4.30 17.10 -9.60
CA ASP A 620 5.41 17.93 -9.14
C ASP A 620 6.66 17.09 -8.89
N ALA A 621 7.85 17.63 -9.03
CA ALA A 621 9.09 16.87 -8.86
C ALA A 621 9.21 16.22 -7.47
N ASN A 622 8.62 16.83 -6.46
CA ASN A 622 8.56 16.31 -5.08
C ASN A 622 7.75 15.02 -5.01
N GLU A 623 6.70 14.89 -5.83
CA GLU A 623 5.85 13.70 -5.89
C GLU A 623 6.55 12.50 -6.55
N ALA A 624 7.70 12.73 -7.24
CA ALA A 624 8.49 11.66 -7.88
C ALA A 624 9.04 10.62 -6.88
N GLY A 625 9.12 10.95 -5.59
CA GLY A 625 9.48 10.01 -4.52
C GLY A 625 8.52 8.83 -4.38
N THR A 626 7.27 9.00 -4.84
CA THR A 626 6.25 7.95 -4.84
C THR A 626 6.34 7.01 -6.04
N LEU A 627 7.23 7.28 -7.00
CA LEU A 627 7.43 6.46 -8.19
C LEU A 627 8.51 5.40 -7.99
N ARG A 628 8.38 4.29 -8.73
CA ARG A 628 9.42 3.26 -8.86
C ARG A 628 9.52 2.82 -10.32
N LEU A 629 10.68 2.29 -10.72
CA LEU A 629 10.82 1.64 -12.02
C LEU A 629 9.88 0.44 -12.12
N ALA A 630 9.31 0.21 -13.29
CA ALA A 630 8.28 -0.81 -13.51
C ALA A 630 8.45 -1.61 -14.81
N TYR A 631 9.66 -1.75 -15.33
CA TYR A 631 9.95 -2.75 -16.38
C TYR A 631 9.71 -4.17 -15.85
N ALA A 632 10.00 -4.39 -14.57
CA ALA A 632 9.62 -5.56 -13.81
C ALA A 632 8.86 -5.17 -12.55
N CYS A 633 7.84 -5.95 -12.16
CA CYS A 633 7.09 -5.74 -10.93
C CYS A 633 6.66 -7.06 -10.29
N SER A 634 6.10 -7.00 -9.08
CA SER A 634 5.54 -8.17 -8.41
C SER A 634 4.19 -8.56 -9.00
N VAL A 635 3.85 -9.86 -8.89
CA VAL A 635 2.54 -10.37 -9.33
C VAL A 635 1.40 -9.65 -8.60
N HIS A 636 1.56 -9.33 -7.31
CA HIS A 636 0.57 -8.59 -6.52
C HIS A 636 0.29 -7.19 -7.11
N LYS A 637 1.32 -6.49 -7.60
CA LYS A 637 1.15 -5.17 -8.23
C LYS A 637 0.46 -5.24 -9.60
N MET A 638 0.41 -6.42 -10.19
CA MET A 638 -0.26 -6.65 -11.48
C MET A 638 -1.71 -7.18 -11.32
N GLN A 639 -2.19 -7.39 -10.09
CA GLN A 639 -3.59 -7.76 -9.85
C GLN A 639 -4.54 -6.70 -10.44
N GLY A 640 -5.64 -7.15 -11.05
CA GLY A 640 -6.59 -6.29 -11.77
C GLY A 640 -6.04 -5.67 -13.06
N SER A 641 -4.80 -6.01 -13.48
CA SER A 641 -4.15 -5.52 -14.70
C SER A 641 -3.85 -6.67 -15.66
N GLN A 642 -3.63 -6.35 -16.95
CA GLN A 642 -3.17 -7.27 -17.96
C GLN A 642 -2.19 -6.57 -18.91
N ALA A 643 -1.40 -7.35 -19.65
CA ALA A 643 -0.53 -6.86 -20.71
C ALA A 643 -0.55 -7.80 -21.91
N PRO A 644 -0.26 -7.31 -23.12
CA PRO A 644 -0.15 -8.15 -24.31
C PRO A 644 0.83 -9.30 -24.12
N ALA A 645 2.02 -9.03 -23.58
CA ALA A 645 3.04 -10.03 -23.29
C ALA A 645 3.45 -10.04 -21.81
N ILE A 646 3.47 -11.22 -21.21
CA ILE A 646 3.97 -11.43 -19.85
C ILE A 646 5.14 -12.41 -19.88
N VAL A 647 6.23 -12.03 -19.19
CA VAL A 647 7.36 -12.91 -18.91
C VAL A 647 7.47 -13.11 -17.42
N ILE A 648 7.36 -14.35 -16.95
CA ILE A 648 7.36 -14.70 -15.54
C ILE A 648 8.71 -15.33 -15.18
N ALA A 649 9.42 -14.76 -14.20
CA ALA A 649 10.69 -15.28 -13.70
C ALA A 649 10.47 -16.04 -12.39
N LEU A 650 10.76 -17.34 -12.36
CA LEU A 650 10.64 -18.18 -11.17
C LEU A 650 12.02 -18.78 -10.84
N ALA A 651 12.58 -18.41 -9.69
CA ALA A 651 13.81 -18.98 -9.15
C ALA A 651 13.55 -19.73 -7.84
N ARG A 652 14.37 -20.72 -7.48
CA ARG A 652 14.23 -21.44 -6.21
C ARG A 652 14.43 -20.53 -5.01
N GLY A 653 15.23 -19.46 -5.16
CA GLY A 653 15.36 -18.41 -4.15
C GLY A 653 14.06 -17.67 -3.84
N HIS A 654 13.07 -17.76 -4.71
CA HIS A 654 11.72 -17.20 -4.50
C HIS A 654 10.80 -18.13 -3.67
N ALA A 655 11.30 -19.26 -3.18
CA ALA A 655 10.52 -20.30 -2.49
C ALA A 655 9.51 -19.80 -1.44
N PRO A 656 9.80 -18.77 -0.61
CA PRO A 656 8.81 -18.24 0.34
C PRO A 656 7.51 -17.76 -0.30
N MET A 657 7.60 -17.22 -1.53
CA MET A 657 6.49 -16.65 -2.28
C MET A 657 5.90 -17.57 -3.35
N LEU A 658 6.56 -18.71 -3.64
CA LEU A 658 6.11 -19.64 -4.67
C LEU A 658 4.90 -20.43 -4.21
N THR A 659 3.72 -19.99 -4.66
CA THR A 659 2.44 -20.67 -4.46
C THR A 659 1.74 -20.87 -5.79
N ARG A 660 0.80 -21.81 -5.82
CA ARG A 660 -0.05 -22.11 -6.98
C ARG A 660 -0.82 -20.86 -7.43
N ASN A 661 -1.46 -20.17 -6.48
CA ASN A 661 -2.25 -18.97 -6.72
C ASN A 661 -1.41 -17.84 -7.32
N LEU A 662 -0.14 -17.69 -6.90
CA LEU A 662 0.77 -16.69 -7.46
C LEU A 662 1.06 -16.97 -8.93
N VAL A 663 1.41 -18.21 -9.29
CA VAL A 663 1.72 -18.58 -10.69
C VAL A 663 0.45 -18.50 -11.54
N TYR A 664 -0.68 -18.97 -11.03
CA TYR A 664 -1.99 -18.86 -11.68
C TYR A 664 -2.33 -17.40 -11.98
N THR A 665 -2.25 -16.53 -10.97
CA THR A 665 -2.51 -15.10 -11.14
C THR A 665 -1.57 -14.49 -12.18
N ALA A 666 -0.27 -14.81 -12.14
CA ALA A 666 0.70 -14.28 -13.09
C ALA A 666 0.39 -14.68 -14.55
N VAL A 667 0.06 -15.96 -14.79
CA VAL A 667 -0.29 -16.47 -16.13
C VAL A 667 -1.55 -15.80 -16.65
N THR A 668 -2.56 -15.60 -15.81
CA THR A 668 -3.84 -14.98 -16.19
C THR A 668 -3.76 -13.48 -16.48
N ARG A 669 -2.59 -12.86 -16.27
CA ARG A 669 -2.35 -11.45 -16.66
C ARG A 669 -2.04 -11.28 -18.15
N SER A 670 -1.79 -12.36 -18.87
CA SER A 670 -1.39 -12.33 -20.28
C SER A 670 -2.59 -12.25 -21.22
N GLN A 671 -2.47 -11.45 -22.29
CA GLN A 671 -3.50 -11.32 -23.32
C GLN A 671 -3.14 -12.07 -24.61
N GLN A 672 -1.89 -11.94 -25.10
CA GLN A 672 -1.43 -12.52 -26.37
C GLN A 672 -0.38 -13.61 -26.17
N VAL A 673 0.57 -13.41 -25.26
CA VAL A 673 1.64 -14.37 -25.02
C VAL A 673 2.09 -14.38 -23.58
N CYS A 674 2.28 -15.57 -23.03
CA CYS A 674 2.85 -15.83 -21.71
C CYS A 674 4.09 -16.71 -21.81
N VAL A 675 5.21 -16.29 -21.24
CA VAL A 675 6.42 -17.10 -21.14
C VAL A 675 6.81 -17.23 -19.67
N VAL A 676 6.79 -18.47 -19.18
CA VAL A 676 7.33 -18.81 -17.86
C VAL A 676 8.77 -19.25 -18.00
N VAL A 677 9.71 -18.53 -17.41
CA VAL A 677 11.12 -18.91 -17.31
C VAL A 677 11.38 -19.35 -15.89
N ALA A 678 11.56 -20.64 -15.68
CA ALA A 678 11.68 -21.22 -14.35
C ALA A 678 13.06 -21.86 -14.14
N GLU A 679 13.63 -21.63 -12.97
CA GLU A 679 14.72 -22.48 -12.48
C GLU A 679 14.16 -23.88 -12.22
N ARG A 680 14.92 -24.92 -12.62
CA ARG A 680 14.47 -26.31 -12.48
C ARG A 680 14.04 -26.61 -11.05
N GLY A 681 12.81 -27.11 -10.90
CA GLY A 681 12.16 -27.39 -9.61
C GLY A 681 11.35 -26.20 -9.00
N ALA A 682 11.52 -24.97 -9.47
CA ALA A 682 10.76 -23.83 -8.93
C ALA A 682 9.25 -23.93 -9.26
N LEU A 683 8.89 -24.25 -10.50
CA LEU A 683 7.48 -24.42 -10.88
C LEU A 683 6.81 -25.60 -10.16
N PRO A 684 7.38 -26.81 -10.10
CA PRO A 684 6.82 -27.90 -9.28
C PRO A 684 6.64 -27.54 -7.80
N THR A 685 7.58 -26.79 -7.24
CA THR A 685 7.45 -26.29 -5.85
C THR A 685 6.23 -25.38 -5.70
N ALA A 686 6.01 -24.46 -6.64
CA ALA A 686 4.85 -23.58 -6.63
C ALA A 686 3.54 -24.35 -6.77
N LEU A 687 3.47 -25.32 -7.72
CA LEU A 687 2.28 -26.13 -7.98
C LEU A 687 1.88 -27.00 -6.79
N GLY A 688 2.88 -27.51 -6.05
CA GLY A 688 2.64 -28.34 -4.85
C GLY A 688 2.19 -27.53 -3.62
N ARG A 689 2.30 -26.20 -3.65
CA ARG A 689 1.92 -25.32 -2.54
C ARG A 689 0.68 -24.54 -2.91
N VAL A 690 -0.45 -24.97 -2.38
CA VAL A 690 -1.64 -24.09 -2.29
C VAL A 690 -1.23 -22.97 -1.36
N ASP A 691 -1.74 -21.76 -1.59
CA ASP A 691 -1.42 -20.62 -0.71
C ASP A 691 -1.52 -21.07 0.73
N ALA A 692 -0.36 -21.30 1.37
CA ALA A 692 -0.27 -21.92 2.68
C ALA A 692 -0.76 -20.97 3.79
N SER A 693 -1.03 -19.71 3.45
CA SER A 693 -1.70 -18.79 4.32
C SER A 693 -3.20 -19.16 4.38
N ARG A 694 -3.52 -20.26 5.11
CA ARG A 694 -4.84 -20.36 5.69
C ARG A 694 -5.02 -19.11 6.51
N ARG A 695 -5.64 -18.11 5.90
CA ARG A 695 -5.97 -16.89 6.60
C ARG A 695 -6.99 -17.23 7.67
N ASN A 696 -6.67 -16.87 8.88
CA ASN A 696 -7.59 -17.05 10.00
C ASN A 696 -8.71 -16.02 9.87
N THR A 697 -9.93 -16.46 9.65
CA THR A 697 -11.14 -15.64 9.54
C THR A 697 -12.29 -16.36 10.21
N ARG A 698 -13.26 -15.63 10.76
CA ARG A 698 -14.49 -16.17 11.34
C ARG A 698 -15.71 -15.92 10.45
N LEU A 699 -15.52 -15.28 9.29
CA LEU A 699 -16.62 -14.79 8.47
C LEU A 699 -17.59 -15.90 8.07
N VAL A 700 -17.08 -17.09 7.73
CA VAL A 700 -17.93 -18.27 7.43
C VAL A 700 -18.88 -18.58 8.60
N GLU A 701 -18.33 -18.66 9.82
CA GLU A 701 -19.11 -18.99 11.04
C GLU A 701 -20.08 -17.85 11.42
N LEU A 702 -19.64 -16.60 11.25
CA LEU A 702 -20.47 -15.45 11.59
C LEU A 702 -21.62 -15.22 10.61
N VAL A 703 -21.47 -15.63 9.35
CA VAL A 703 -22.51 -15.49 8.32
C VAL A 703 -23.50 -16.65 8.38
N SER A 704 -23.03 -17.87 8.64
CA SER A 704 -23.89 -19.06 8.83
C SER A 704 -24.71 -18.98 10.12
#